data_1c4e8422e7dcdbd585073ec999eac07d
#
_entry.id   1c4e8422e7dcdbd585073ec999eac07d
#
_cell.length_a   1.000
_cell.length_b   1.000
_cell.length_c   1.000
_cell.angle_alpha   90.00
_cell.angle_beta   90.00
_cell.angle_gamma   90.00
#
_symmetry.space_group_name_H-M   'P 1'
#
loop_
_entity.id
_entity.type
_entity.pdbx_description
1 polymer ?
#
loop_
_entity_poly.entity_id
_entity_poly.type
_entity_poly.pdbx_seq_one_letter_code
_entity_poly.pdbx_strand_id
1 'polypeptide(L)'
;MRSTFFSHLLVPSFLGSEALAQRPDSRDSAQTLPSVTVSATRSPSRILTTPLAVTKIGTPELRSVNGFGLDDALSRVPGVIAQSRYGTSDIRLMIRGFGARGAGDRSNSGTSRGVRVLVDGFPETEPDGRTAFDQLDLATASGLEVIRSNASALWGNAAGGVVNVITMPGSETPALEAQTIVGELGLTRYAVRTAAPMGASGMLWANFTNTSFDGWRDHSDARRALVNGGASGRVGERTRLGLYFSAANNLMHVPGPLTQAQVDEDPNQANPTYLQRDERRYNRVGRLGVSVDHDVSSMFSLSSMLYVNPKYLQRSERNTFRDFTRYHVGGNVIARTTFPAGGTRSVLTFGVDEAYQDGAILFYNLSPTGDRGTTLTDNKGEGANNFGVFLQDELSVNRHLTLLLGARYDAVAYRYRSFLPSPPVASDHRAFSRVSPKLGINWLVGASRSLYANVGGGIEVPAGNETDPTPGAPPALLNPLLDPILSTTYEVGFKSMPSLSSGGRITVGYDIALYDIEVDNEIVPYNGGRYYLTAAKARRQGAEAGVSVQSAAGIFANGAFTFSHNIYRDYVVDSAVIFPTDPTKVGKFADYSGNDVVGVPNALANMEIGTEVPGYRALRVKAGVEHSGKYFADDANRVGVPSFTIVNLTAELRDPIVVFRGVRVGGFVSVKNVTDKQYIGSAFLNPDLVGGAPSAFEPGTPRALIVSVSLGI
;
A
#
# COMPACT_ATOMS: atom_id res chain seq x y z
N MET A 1 32.12 -9.86 -30.98
CA MET A 1 32.47 -11.30 -31.07
C MET A 1 31.31 -12.09 -30.48
N ARG A 2 30.55 -12.74 -31.34
CA ARG A 2 29.41 -13.61 -31.00
C ARG A 2 29.94 -14.95 -30.50
N SER A 3 29.39 -15.52 -29.44
CA SER A 3 29.46 -16.95 -29.17
C SER A 3 28.11 -17.43 -28.63
N THR A 4 27.41 -18.11 -29.48
CA THR A 4 26.25 -18.97 -29.27
C THR A 4 26.65 -20.24 -28.53
N PHE A 5 25.92 -20.58 -27.46
CA PHE A 5 25.89 -21.95 -26.92
C PHE A 5 24.44 -22.39 -26.77
N PHE A 6 24.00 -23.20 -27.71
CA PHE A 6 22.86 -24.10 -27.58
C PHE A 6 23.40 -25.44 -27.08
N SER A 7 22.92 -25.95 -25.97
CA SER A 7 23.13 -27.32 -25.53
C SER A 7 21.79 -28.01 -25.35
N HIS A 8 21.64 -29.11 -26.10
CA HIS A 8 20.48 -29.99 -26.12
C HIS A 8 20.21 -30.62 -24.77
N LEU A 9 18.98 -30.54 -24.29
CA LEU A 9 18.45 -31.38 -23.21
C LEU A 9 17.69 -32.56 -23.82
N LEU A 10 18.28 -33.73 -23.71
CA LEU A 10 17.67 -35.03 -23.94
C LEU A 10 16.64 -35.34 -22.84
N VAL A 11 15.43 -35.63 -23.24
CA VAL A 11 14.38 -36.18 -22.39
C VAL A 11 14.45 -37.70 -22.45
N PRO A 12 14.65 -38.41 -21.34
CA PRO A 12 14.40 -39.87 -21.33
C PRO A 12 12.95 -40.11 -20.91
N SER A 13 12.21 -40.79 -21.76
CA SER A 13 10.94 -41.41 -21.49
C SER A 13 11.11 -42.54 -20.48
N PHE A 14 10.48 -42.45 -19.32
CA PHE A 14 10.24 -43.58 -18.43
C PHE A 14 8.75 -43.70 -18.09
N LEU A 15 8.13 -44.70 -18.71
CA LEU A 15 6.89 -45.35 -18.27
C LEU A 15 7.21 -46.25 -17.06
N GLY A 16 6.44 -46.10 -15.97
CA GLY A 16 6.59 -47.02 -14.86
C GLY A 16 5.64 -46.77 -13.69
N SER A 17 4.53 -47.48 -13.72
CA SER A 17 3.73 -48.01 -12.61
C SER A 17 3.18 -47.09 -11.50
N GLU A 18 1.85 -47.08 -11.49
CA GLU A 18 0.93 -46.57 -10.47
C GLU A 18 1.27 -47.16 -9.06
N ALA A 19 1.43 -46.24 -8.10
CA ALA A 19 1.19 -46.54 -6.69
C ALA A 19 0.02 -45.65 -6.23
N LEU A 20 -1.16 -46.24 -6.17
CA LEU A 20 -2.35 -45.72 -5.53
C LEU A 20 -2.07 -45.55 -4.02
N ALA A 21 -1.73 -44.35 -3.58
CA ALA A 21 -1.74 -44.02 -2.17
C ALA A 21 -3.21 -43.82 -1.74
N GLN A 22 -3.75 -44.76 -1.00
CA GLN A 22 -5.03 -44.68 -0.31
C GLN A 22 -5.02 -43.48 0.65
N ARG A 23 -5.94 -42.53 0.39
CA ARG A 23 -6.27 -41.48 1.36
C ARG A 23 -7.03 -42.08 2.52
N PRO A 24 -6.76 -41.68 3.78
CA PRO A 24 -7.67 -42.02 4.87
C PRO A 24 -9.00 -41.31 4.68
N ASP A 25 -10.08 -42.04 4.70
CA ASP A 25 -11.46 -41.57 4.76
C ASP A 25 -11.68 -40.80 6.07
N SER A 26 -11.60 -39.48 6.03
CA SER A 26 -12.07 -38.62 7.13
C SER A 26 -13.49 -38.16 6.85
N ARG A 27 -14.45 -39.04 7.07
CA ARG A 27 -15.84 -38.66 7.32
C ARG A 27 -15.98 -38.32 8.79
N ASP A 28 -16.64 -37.17 9.07
CA ASP A 28 -17.06 -36.66 10.36
C ASP A 28 -15.99 -36.08 11.30
N SER A 29 -15.54 -34.90 10.99
CA SER A 29 -15.42 -33.81 11.96
C SER A 29 -15.75 -32.51 11.25
N ALA A 30 -16.69 -31.77 11.79
CA ALA A 30 -16.92 -30.38 11.38
C ALA A 30 -15.60 -29.63 11.63
N GLN A 31 -14.78 -29.52 10.58
CA GLN A 31 -13.58 -28.67 10.64
C GLN A 31 -14.07 -27.23 10.86
N THR A 32 -13.99 -26.77 12.09
CA THR A 32 -14.02 -25.36 12.40
C THR A 32 -12.85 -24.76 11.65
N LEU A 33 -13.14 -24.04 10.55
CA LEU A 33 -12.13 -23.26 9.85
C LEU A 33 -11.40 -22.38 10.86
N PRO A 34 -10.06 -22.33 10.85
CA PRO A 34 -9.31 -21.51 11.76
C PRO A 34 -9.82 -20.07 11.67
N SER A 35 -10.07 -19.44 12.82
CA SER A 35 -10.54 -18.08 12.87
C SER A 35 -9.51 -17.18 12.18
N VAL A 36 -9.90 -16.49 11.11
CA VAL A 36 -9.01 -15.56 10.44
C VAL A 36 -8.76 -14.37 11.37
N THR A 37 -7.52 -14.21 11.78
CA THR A 37 -7.07 -13.11 12.64
C THR A 37 -6.24 -12.11 11.85
N VAL A 38 -6.27 -10.86 12.30
CA VAL A 38 -5.45 -9.77 11.78
C VAL A 38 -4.62 -9.16 12.89
N SER A 39 -3.42 -8.72 12.57
CA SER A 39 -2.46 -8.11 13.47
C SER A 39 -2.40 -6.57 13.34
N ALA A 40 -2.84 -6.04 12.21
CA ALA A 40 -2.87 -4.59 11.95
C ALA A 40 -3.78 -3.80 12.93
N THR A 41 -4.58 -4.47 13.76
CA THR A 41 -5.34 -3.91 14.88
C THR A 41 -4.51 -3.76 16.17
N ARG A 42 -3.19 -3.87 16.10
CA ARG A 42 -2.22 -3.86 17.22
C ARG A 42 -2.35 -5.05 18.19
N SER A 43 -3.25 -5.95 17.91
CA SER A 43 -3.41 -7.23 18.60
C SER A 43 -4.05 -8.24 17.66
N PRO A 44 -3.76 -9.53 17.80
CA PRO A 44 -4.48 -10.55 17.06
C PRO A 44 -5.98 -10.46 17.36
N SER A 45 -6.77 -10.01 16.39
CA SER A 45 -8.24 -9.86 16.51
C SER A 45 -8.92 -10.68 15.42
N ARG A 46 -10.07 -11.27 15.74
CA ARG A 46 -10.86 -12.01 14.75
C ARG A 46 -11.57 -11.02 13.83
N ILE A 47 -11.47 -11.22 12.51
CA ILE A 47 -12.14 -10.34 11.52
C ILE A 47 -13.64 -10.22 11.78
N LEU A 48 -14.32 -11.32 12.16
CA LEU A 48 -15.77 -11.32 12.41
C LEU A 48 -16.20 -10.50 13.65
N THR A 49 -15.33 -10.39 14.67
CA THR A 49 -15.69 -9.66 15.89
C THR A 49 -15.21 -8.22 15.91
N THR A 50 -14.41 -7.83 14.93
CA THR A 50 -13.85 -6.48 14.83
C THR A 50 -14.81 -5.56 14.09
N PRO A 51 -15.24 -4.39 14.64
CA PRO A 51 -16.16 -3.46 13.97
C PRO A 51 -15.45 -2.59 12.92
N LEU A 52 -14.70 -3.19 12.02
CA LEU A 52 -13.91 -2.54 10.97
C LEU A 52 -14.00 -3.35 9.67
N ALA A 53 -13.95 -2.67 8.52
CA ALA A 53 -13.72 -3.32 7.23
C ALA A 53 -12.26 -3.77 7.14
N VAL A 54 -12.03 -5.07 7.04
CA VAL A 54 -10.67 -5.66 6.97
C VAL A 54 -10.62 -6.73 5.90
N THR A 55 -9.60 -6.66 5.06
CA THR A 55 -9.29 -7.67 4.06
C THR A 55 -7.94 -8.31 4.39
N LYS A 56 -7.85 -9.63 4.29
CA LYS A 56 -6.61 -10.38 4.41
C LYS A 56 -6.41 -11.22 3.15
N ILE A 57 -5.23 -11.08 2.53
CA ILE A 57 -4.78 -11.87 1.38
C ILE A 57 -3.67 -12.79 1.87
N GLY A 58 -3.79 -14.07 1.59
CA GLY A 58 -2.85 -15.09 2.04
C GLY A 58 -1.79 -15.44 0.98
N THR A 59 -0.88 -16.34 1.35
CA THR A 59 0.21 -16.79 0.48
C THR A 59 -0.26 -17.36 -0.86
N PRO A 60 -1.32 -18.19 -0.96
CA PRO A 60 -1.72 -18.72 -2.26
C PRO A 60 -2.14 -17.65 -3.26
N GLU A 61 -2.86 -16.62 -2.79
CA GLU A 61 -3.30 -15.50 -3.62
C GLU A 61 -2.13 -14.59 -4.00
N LEU A 62 -1.17 -14.38 -3.07
CA LEU A 62 0.03 -13.57 -3.34
C LEU A 62 0.99 -14.24 -4.34
N ARG A 63 1.05 -15.57 -4.38
CA ARG A 63 1.87 -16.32 -5.35
C ARG A 63 1.40 -16.16 -6.79
N SER A 64 0.12 -15.91 -7.00
CA SER A 64 -0.48 -15.70 -8.32
C SER A 64 -0.52 -14.23 -8.76
N VAL A 65 0.12 -13.33 -8.00
CA VAL A 65 0.28 -11.93 -8.38
C VAL A 65 1.24 -11.83 -9.55
N ASN A 66 0.78 -11.23 -10.63
CA ASN A 66 1.40 -11.27 -11.96
C ASN A 66 2.65 -10.39 -12.12
N GLY A 67 3.16 -9.84 -11.06
CA GLY A 67 4.57 -9.53 -10.99
C GLY A 67 5.05 -8.13 -11.30
N PHE A 68 4.23 -7.15 -11.70
CA PHE A 68 4.76 -5.79 -11.93
C PHE A 68 4.93 -5.01 -10.61
N GLY A 69 3.91 -4.94 -9.76
CA GLY A 69 3.97 -4.14 -8.54
C GLY A 69 2.96 -4.52 -7.46
N LEU A 70 2.85 -3.66 -6.46
CA LEU A 70 1.89 -3.81 -5.34
C LEU A 70 0.43 -3.65 -5.77
N ASP A 71 0.19 -2.98 -6.88
CA ASP A 71 -1.11 -2.74 -7.47
C ASP A 71 -1.85 -4.04 -7.78
N ASP A 72 -1.17 -5.08 -8.24
CA ASP A 72 -1.76 -6.38 -8.57
C ASP A 72 -2.50 -7.04 -7.39
N ALA A 73 -1.98 -6.91 -6.17
CA ALA A 73 -2.65 -7.47 -4.99
C ALA A 73 -3.61 -6.49 -4.34
N LEU A 74 -3.24 -5.21 -4.28
CA LEU A 74 -4.05 -4.19 -3.63
C LEU A 74 -5.32 -3.85 -4.43
N SER A 75 -5.30 -3.99 -5.76
CA SER A 75 -6.52 -3.83 -6.60
C SER A 75 -7.62 -4.85 -6.28
N ARG A 76 -7.28 -5.98 -5.64
CA ARG A 76 -8.22 -7.00 -5.18
C ARG A 76 -8.89 -6.65 -3.85
N VAL A 77 -8.56 -5.51 -3.26
CA VAL A 77 -9.10 -5.03 -1.99
C VAL A 77 -10.14 -3.95 -2.29
N PRO A 78 -11.42 -4.11 -1.91
CA PRO A 78 -12.43 -3.07 -2.11
C PRO A 78 -12.00 -1.76 -1.44
N GLY A 79 -12.35 -0.61 -2.02
CA GLY A 79 -12.02 0.71 -1.47
C GLY A 79 -10.57 1.17 -1.65
N VAL A 80 -9.71 0.31 -2.21
CA VAL A 80 -8.30 0.62 -2.42
C VAL A 80 -8.05 0.98 -3.88
N ILE A 81 -7.42 2.12 -4.09
CA ILE A 81 -6.86 2.55 -5.37
C ILE A 81 -5.35 2.35 -5.27
N ALA A 82 -4.82 1.40 -6.02
CA ALA A 82 -3.39 1.17 -6.16
C ALA A 82 -3.05 1.23 -7.64
N GLN A 83 -2.44 2.32 -8.06
CA GLN A 83 -2.05 2.55 -9.45
C GLN A 83 -0.53 2.54 -9.54
N SER A 84 0.03 1.51 -10.18
CA SER A 84 1.43 1.50 -10.54
C SER A 84 1.67 2.55 -11.62
N ARG A 85 2.71 3.32 -11.40
CA ARG A 85 3.21 4.26 -12.38
C ARG A 85 4.37 3.58 -13.09
N TYR A 86 4.21 3.30 -14.37
CA TYR A 86 5.22 2.66 -15.22
C TYR A 86 5.57 1.20 -14.85
N GLY A 87 4.74 0.48 -14.07
CA GLY A 87 5.02 -0.90 -13.65
C GLY A 87 6.12 -1.06 -12.60
N THR A 88 6.47 0.01 -11.90
CA THR A 88 7.51 0.01 -10.87
C THR A 88 6.94 -0.10 -9.45
N SER A 89 7.78 -0.01 -8.43
CA SER A 89 7.37 0.13 -7.03
C SER A 89 6.78 1.50 -6.70
N ASP A 90 6.83 2.46 -7.63
CA ASP A 90 6.22 3.77 -7.48
C ASP A 90 4.71 3.67 -7.71
N ILE A 91 3.96 3.52 -6.64
CA ILE A 91 2.50 3.40 -6.68
C ILE A 91 1.81 4.62 -6.07
N ARG A 92 0.67 4.97 -6.66
CA ARG A 92 -0.31 5.82 -5.99
C ARG A 92 -1.21 4.92 -5.15
N LEU A 93 -1.14 5.06 -3.83
CA LEU A 93 -1.98 4.32 -2.90
C LEU A 93 -2.99 5.26 -2.25
N MET A 94 -4.27 4.93 -2.39
CA MET A 94 -5.35 5.62 -1.70
C MET A 94 -6.37 4.61 -1.15
N ILE A 95 -6.97 4.94 -0.01
CA ILE A 95 -8.10 4.21 0.57
C ILE A 95 -9.20 5.22 0.84
N ARG A 96 -10.37 5.06 0.18
CA ARG A 96 -11.54 5.95 0.34
C ARG A 96 -11.19 7.44 0.12
N GLY A 97 -10.30 7.72 -0.83
CA GLY A 97 -9.84 9.07 -1.16
C GLY A 97 -8.76 9.63 -0.22
N PHE A 98 -8.36 8.95 0.84
CA PHE A 98 -7.15 9.26 1.61
C PHE A 98 -5.92 8.67 0.94
N GLY A 99 -4.79 9.37 0.98
CA GLY A 99 -3.54 8.91 0.39
C GLY A 99 -2.92 9.94 -0.56
N ALA A 100 -2.13 9.46 -1.51
CA ALA A 100 -1.38 10.29 -2.44
C ALA A 100 -2.28 11.03 -3.44
N ARG A 101 -2.50 12.30 -3.23
CA ARG A 101 -3.25 13.21 -4.13
C ARG A 101 -2.40 14.34 -4.68
N GLY A 102 -1.10 14.24 -4.61
CA GLY A 102 -0.21 15.23 -5.19
C GLY A 102 0.05 14.97 -6.66
N ALA A 103 0.38 16.01 -7.40
CA ALA A 103 0.88 15.88 -8.76
C ALA A 103 2.32 15.36 -8.75
N GLY A 104 2.53 14.37 -9.55
CA GLY A 104 3.80 13.95 -10.13
C GLY A 104 5.01 13.95 -9.22
N ASP A 105 5.98 14.70 -9.62
CA ASP A 105 7.38 14.59 -9.23
C ASP A 105 7.71 14.86 -7.78
N ARG A 106 6.94 15.65 -7.05
CA ARG A 106 7.21 15.94 -5.64
C ARG A 106 6.47 15.01 -4.69
N SER A 107 5.32 14.52 -5.12
CA SER A 107 4.41 13.74 -4.27
C SER A 107 4.35 12.27 -4.65
N ASN A 108 5.04 11.90 -5.69
CA ASN A 108 5.09 10.54 -6.12
C ASN A 108 5.87 9.68 -5.11
N SER A 109 5.52 8.43 -5.00
CA SER A 109 6.14 7.42 -4.12
C SER A 109 6.39 7.87 -2.68
N GLY A 110 5.67 8.83 -2.17
CA GLY A 110 6.03 9.32 -0.87
C GLY A 110 4.90 9.85 -0.02
N THR A 111 3.80 10.25 -0.59
CA THR A 111 2.69 10.82 0.17
C THR A 111 1.54 9.83 0.28
N SER A 112 1.60 8.90 1.20
CA SER A 112 0.44 8.08 1.57
C SER A 112 -0.30 8.69 2.76
N ARG A 113 -0.54 10.01 2.73
CA ARG A 113 -1.26 10.71 3.81
C ARG A 113 -2.53 9.97 4.19
N GLY A 114 -2.77 9.82 5.50
CA GLY A 114 -3.95 9.14 6.00
C GLY A 114 -3.99 7.62 5.78
N VAL A 115 -2.96 7.04 5.15
CA VAL A 115 -2.79 5.59 5.00
C VAL A 115 -1.49 5.16 5.67
N ARG A 116 -1.60 4.36 6.72
CA ARG A 116 -0.44 3.81 7.43
C ARG A 116 0.05 2.54 6.75
N VAL A 117 1.32 2.50 6.35
CA VAL A 117 1.92 1.32 5.72
C VAL A 117 2.92 0.70 6.68
N LEU A 118 2.83 -0.61 6.85
CA LEU A 118 3.63 -1.41 7.76
C LEU A 118 4.25 -2.60 7.02
N VAL A 119 5.40 -3.07 7.50
CA VAL A 119 5.95 -4.39 7.17
C VAL A 119 6.26 -5.10 8.49
N ASP A 120 5.66 -6.26 8.70
CA ASP A 120 5.74 -7.02 9.96
C ASP A 120 5.35 -6.19 11.19
N GLY A 121 4.42 -5.23 11.03
CA GLY A 121 3.99 -4.30 12.07
C GLY A 121 4.89 -3.07 12.25
N PHE A 122 6.08 -3.03 11.66
CA PHE A 122 6.97 -1.86 11.70
C PHE A 122 6.57 -0.81 10.67
N PRO A 123 6.54 0.48 11.03
CA PRO A 123 6.13 1.54 10.12
C PRO A 123 7.12 1.76 8.96
N GLU A 124 6.59 1.74 7.72
CA GLU A 124 7.23 2.30 6.54
C GLU A 124 6.84 3.77 6.34
N THR A 125 5.64 4.14 6.82
CA THR A 125 5.22 5.54 6.86
C THR A 125 6.05 6.30 7.88
N GLU A 126 6.75 7.33 7.41
CA GLU A 126 7.63 8.19 8.19
C GLU A 126 6.82 9.15 9.09
N PRO A 127 7.44 9.77 10.12
CA PRO A 127 6.78 10.75 10.97
C PRO A 127 6.20 11.94 10.20
N ASP A 128 6.81 12.31 9.07
CA ASP A 128 6.34 13.38 8.18
C ASP A 128 5.25 12.95 7.18
N GLY A 129 4.66 11.78 7.34
CA GLY A 129 3.57 11.27 6.51
C GLY A 129 3.98 10.68 5.15
N ARG A 130 5.26 10.69 4.80
CA ARG A 130 5.77 10.05 3.56
C ARG A 130 5.90 8.54 3.76
N THR A 131 5.76 7.79 2.66
CA THR A 131 6.00 6.34 2.64
C THR A 131 6.85 5.99 1.44
N ALA A 132 7.96 5.28 1.65
CA ALA A 132 8.72 4.67 0.58
C ALA A 132 8.28 3.21 0.41
N PHE A 133 7.87 2.84 -0.80
CA PHE A 133 7.42 1.48 -1.09
C PHE A 133 8.56 0.53 -1.48
N ASP A 134 9.81 1.01 -1.43
CA ASP A 134 10.99 0.28 -1.87
C ASP A 134 11.23 -1.03 -1.11
N GLN A 135 10.81 -1.12 0.15
CA GLN A 135 10.97 -2.31 1.01
C GLN A 135 9.77 -3.26 0.96
N LEU A 136 8.70 -2.91 0.24
CA LEU A 136 7.52 -3.76 0.11
C LEU A 136 7.67 -4.69 -1.09
N ASP A 137 7.62 -5.99 -0.84
CA ASP A 137 7.70 -7.00 -1.89
C ASP A 137 6.70 -8.12 -1.67
N LEU A 138 5.76 -8.24 -2.59
CA LEU A 138 4.72 -9.28 -2.52
C LEU A 138 5.24 -10.65 -2.95
N ALA A 139 6.33 -10.71 -3.72
CA ALA A 139 6.93 -11.99 -4.12
C ALA A 139 7.46 -12.79 -2.92
N THR A 140 7.88 -12.10 -1.85
CA THR A 140 8.39 -12.73 -0.62
C THR A 140 7.43 -12.65 0.55
N ALA A 141 6.30 -11.95 0.39
CA ALA A 141 5.30 -11.83 1.45
C ALA A 141 4.55 -13.15 1.67
N SER A 142 4.22 -13.41 2.93
CA SER A 142 3.35 -14.51 3.36
C SER A 142 1.91 -14.06 3.60
N GLY A 143 1.67 -12.77 3.69
CA GLY A 143 0.34 -12.20 3.87
C GLY A 143 0.31 -10.70 3.65
N LEU A 144 -0.90 -10.21 3.36
CA LEU A 144 -1.23 -8.80 3.26
C LEU A 144 -2.52 -8.56 4.05
N GLU A 145 -2.48 -7.63 4.99
CA GLU A 145 -3.64 -7.20 5.77
C GLU A 145 -3.97 -5.75 5.45
N VAL A 146 -5.21 -5.46 5.14
CA VAL A 146 -5.67 -4.10 4.82
C VAL A 146 -6.87 -3.75 5.69
N ILE A 147 -6.72 -2.77 6.58
CA ILE A 147 -7.82 -2.13 7.28
C ILE A 147 -8.28 -0.96 6.40
N ARG A 148 -9.54 -0.99 5.94
CA ARG A 148 -10.15 0.03 5.09
C ARG A 148 -11.03 1.02 5.86
N SER A 149 -11.11 0.86 7.16
CA SER A 149 -11.81 1.76 8.08
C SER A 149 -10.84 2.75 8.71
N ASN A 150 -11.38 3.87 9.19
CA ASN A 150 -10.59 4.81 9.99
C ASN A 150 -9.90 4.09 11.17
N ALA A 151 -8.58 4.13 11.18
CA ALA A 151 -7.73 3.51 12.18
C ALA A 151 -6.97 4.52 13.04
N SER A 152 -7.32 5.82 12.97
CA SER A 152 -6.59 6.90 13.65
C SER A 152 -6.55 6.75 15.16
N ALA A 153 -7.61 6.21 15.79
CA ALA A 153 -7.62 5.95 17.23
C ALA A 153 -6.55 4.95 17.70
N LEU A 154 -5.94 4.18 16.79
CA LEU A 154 -4.83 3.27 17.09
C LEU A 154 -3.51 3.73 16.50
N TRP A 155 -3.53 4.32 15.29
CA TRP A 155 -2.34 4.53 14.46
C TRP A 155 -2.02 6.00 14.19
N GLY A 156 -2.86 6.95 14.65
CA GLY A 156 -2.70 8.38 14.40
C GLY A 156 -3.02 8.72 12.93
N ASN A 157 -2.03 9.10 12.15
CA ASN A 157 -2.18 9.42 10.72
C ASN A 157 -2.60 8.19 9.89
N ALA A 158 -3.85 7.74 10.08
CA ALA A 158 -4.44 6.54 9.47
C ALA A 158 -5.97 6.69 9.25
N ALA A 159 -6.42 7.89 8.85
CA ALA A 159 -7.83 8.18 8.61
C ALA A 159 -8.45 7.30 7.51
N GLY A 160 -7.68 6.97 6.47
CA GLY A 160 -8.07 6.06 5.39
C GLY A 160 -7.90 4.58 5.75
N GLY A 161 -6.92 4.24 6.58
CA GLY A 161 -6.68 2.85 6.97
C GLY A 161 -5.22 2.46 7.14
N VAL A 162 -5.00 1.14 7.15
CA VAL A 162 -3.67 0.54 7.37
C VAL A 162 -3.43 -0.57 6.34
N VAL A 163 -2.23 -0.62 5.79
CA VAL A 163 -1.73 -1.71 4.94
C VAL A 163 -0.54 -2.35 5.65
N ASN A 164 -0.60 -3.64 5.95
CA ASN A 164 0.47 -4.37 6.61
C ASN A 164 0.90 -5.58 5.76
N VAL A 165 2.14 -5.57 5.30
CA VAL A 165 2.78 -6.68 4.57
C VAL A 165 3.49 -7.57 5.58
N ILE A 166 3.21 -8.87 5.55
CA ILE A 166 3.79 -9.86 6.46
C ILE A 166 4.82 -10.67 5.69
N THR A 167 6.07 -10.67 6.16
CA THR A 167 7.18 -11.42 5.54
C THR A 167 7.48 -12.73 6.28
N MET A 168 7.15 -12.81 7.56
CA MET A 168 7.35 -14.02 8.36
C MET A 168 6.57 -15.20 7.77
N PRO A 169 7.24 -16.30 7.40
CA PRO A 169 6.59 -17.43 6.76
C PRO A 169 5.62 -18.16 7.69
N GLY A 170 4.59 -18.78 7.09
CA GLY A 170 3.70 -19.70 7.80
C GLY A 170 4.36 -21.07 8.03
N SER A 171 3.74 -21.90 8.87
CA SER A 171 4.24 -23.23 9.23
C SER A 171 4.38 -24.23 8.07
N GLU A 172 3.65 -23.99 6.98
CA GLU A 172 3.65 -24.85 5.78
C GLU A 172 4.62 -24.36 4.68
N THR A 173 5.38 -23.29 4.96
CA THR A 173 6.33 -22.74 3.99
C THR A 173 7.48 -23.74 3.77
N PRO A 174 7.89 -24.01 2.51
CA PRO A 174 9.08 -24.81 2.23
C PRO A 174 10.32 -24.22 2.91
N ALA A 175 11.25 -25.10 3.32
CA ALA A 175 12.51 -24.66 3.94
C ALA A 175 13.34 -23.79 2.98
N LEU A 176 13.26 -24.11 1.68
CA LEU A 176 13.84 -23.31 0.60
C LEU A 176 12.87 -23.27 -0.57
N GLU A 177 12.61 -22.07 -1.10
CA GLU A 177 11.84 -21.89 -2.33
C GLU A 177 12.56 -20.88 -3.23
N ALA A 178 12.76 -21.25 -4.48
CA ALA A 178 13.26 -20.36 -5.52
C ALA A 178 12.16 -20.14 -6.57
N GLN A 179 11.94 -18.90 -6.97
CA GLN A 179 10.98 -18.51 -8.01
C GLN A 179 11.67 -17.65 -9.05
N THR A 180 11.38 -17.94 -10.31
CA THR A 180 11.75 -17.09 -11.44
C THR A 180 10.49 -16.64 -12.14
N ILE A 181 10.39 -15.35 -12.44
CA ILE A 181 9.36 -14.75 -13.28
C ILE A 181 10.08 -14.11 -14.45
N VAL A 182 9.61 -14.41 -15.65
CA VAL A 182 10.05 -13.76 -16.89
C VAL A 182 8.82 -13.29 -17.66
N GLY A 183 8.94 -12.18 -18.36
CA GLY A 183 7.81 -11.67 -19.13
C GLY A 183 8.26 -10.72 -20.24
N GLU A 184 7.30 -10.31 -21.04
CA GLU A 184 7.48 -9.22 -21.98
C GLU A 184 7.86 -7.93 -21.26
N LEU A 185 8.21 -6.89 -21.99
CA LEU A 185 8.65 -5.59 -21.48
C LEU A 185 9.94 -5.67 -20.61
N GLY A 186 10.79 -6.68 -20.88
CA GLY A 186 12.04 -6.89 -20.16
C GLY A 186 11.89 -7.35 -18.71
N LEU A 187 10.70 -7.81 -18.29
CA LEU A 187 10.49 -8.27 -16.91
C LEU A 187 11.30 -9.53 -16.62
N THR A 188 12.16 -9.43 -15.62
CA THR A 188 12.85 -10.58 -15.04
C THR A 188 12.88 -10.42 -13.53
N ARG A 189 12.40 -11.43 -12.78
CA ARG A 189 12.44 -11.44 -11.33
C ARG A 189 12.93 -12.79 -10.83
N TYR A 190 13.88 -12.73 -9.93
CA TYR A 190 14.36 -13.87 -9.16
C TYR A 190 14.00 -13.64 -7.69
N ALA A 191 13.36 -14.62 -7.06
CA ALA A 191 13.07 -14.59 -5.63
C ALA A 191 13.55 -15.88 -4.98
N VAL A 192 14.18 -15.78 -3.83
CA VAL A 192 14.58 -16.89 -2.98
C VAL A 192 14.01 -16.67 -1.60
N ARG A 193 13.34 -17.67 -1.06
CA ARG A 193 12.78 -17.68 0.29
C ARG A 193 13.37 -18.84 1.07
N THR A 194 13.79 -18.58 2.29
CA THR A 194 14.27 -19.61 3.19
C THR A 194 13.57 -19.48 4.53
N ALA A 195 13.25 -20.61 5.13
CA ALA A 195 12.68 -20.68 6.46
C ALA A 195 13.20 -21.90 7.19
N ALA A 196 13.59 -21.75 8.44
CA ALA A 196 14.05 -22.84 9.29
C ALA A 196 13.44 -22.71 10.70
N PRO A 197 12.99 -23.81 11.32
CA PRO A 197 12.58 -23.79 12.70
C PRO A 197 13.76 -23.45 13.61
N MET A 198 13.51 -22.65 14.65
CA MET A 198 14.47 -22.26 15.68
C MET A 198 13.94 -22.71 17.04
N GLY A 199 14.41 -23.84 17.54
CA GLY A 199 13.84 -24.46 18.73
C GLY A 199 12.39 -24.92 18.52
N ALA A 200 11.66 -25.11 19.63
CA ALA A 200 10.29 -25.64 19.59
C ALA A 200 9.22 -24.66 19.11
N SER A 201 9.49 -23.36 19.14
CA SER A 201 8.46 -22.32 18.88
C SER A 201 9.00 -21.10 18.11
N GLY A 202 10.21 -21.22 17.58
CA GLY A 202 10.87 -20.14 16.84
C GLY A 202 10.97 -20.44 15.35
N MET A 203 11.20 -19.37 14.58
CA MET A 203 11.40 -19.38 13.14
C MET A 203 12.53 -18.42 12.79
N LEU A 204 13.42 -18.87 11.93
CA LEU A 204 14.41 -18.05 11.23
C LEU A 204 14.01 -17.99 9.76
N TRP A 205 14.04 -16.82 9.13
CA TRP A 205 13.76 -16.68 7.70
C TRP A 205 14.62 -15.62 7.07
N ALA A 206 14.87 -15.78 5.79
CA ALA A 206 15.50 -14.79 4.94
C ALA A 206 14.95 -14.91 3.52
N ASN A 207 14.67 -13.76 2.93
CA ASN A 207 14.14 -13.64 1.58
C ASN A 207 15.02 -12.69 0.77
N PHE A 208 15.21 -13.02 -0.50
CA PHE A 208 15.92 -12.17 -1.46
C PHE A 208 15.10 -12.06 -2.73
N THR A 209 15.01 -10.86 -3.30
CA THR A 209 14.38 -10.60 -4.59
C THR A 209 15.28 -9.70 -5.42
N ASN A 210 15.44 -10.04 -6.68
CA ASN A 210 16.05 -9.17 -7.69
C ASN A 210 15.09 -9.04 -8.88
N THR A 211 14.76 -7.82 -9.26
CA THR A 211 13.83 -7.52 -10.35
C THR A 211 14.52 -6.56 -11.33
N SER A 212 14.43 -6.85 -12.62
CA SER A 212 14.74 -5.96 -13.73
C SER A 212 13.50 -5.82 -14.61
N PHE A 213 13.24 -4.64 -15.10
CA PHE A 213 12.08 -4.32 -15.91
C PHE A 213 12.44 -3.17 -16.86
N ASP A 214 12.29 -3.36 -18.17
CA ASP A 214 12.62 -2.30 -19.15
C ASP A 214 11.46 -1.30 -19.30
N GLY A 215 10.22 -1.74 -18.97
CA GLY A 215 9.03 -0.92 -19.07
C GLY A 215 8.40 -0.90 -20.46
N TRP A 216 7.26 -0.25 -20.58
CA TRP A 216 6.54 -0.11 -21.87
C TRP A 216 6.66 1.29 -22.47
N ARG A 217 7.24 2.23 -21.74
CA ARG A 217 7.52 3.57 -22.21
C ARG A 217 9.03 3.78 -22.27
N ASP A 218 9.46 4.61 -23.19
CA ASP A 218 10.83 5.11 -23.18
C ASP A 218 11.16 5.70 -21.82
N HIS A 219 12.36 5.47 -21.31
CA HIS A 219 12.83 6.00 -20.04
C HIS A 219 11.97 5.55 -18.83
N SER A 220 11.49 4.29 -18.82
CA SER A 220 10.71 3.71 -17.73
C SER A 220 11.31 2.46 -17.11
N ASP A 221 12.57 2.17 -17.41
CA ASP A 221 13.25 1.01 -16.87
C ASP A 221 13.51 1.13 -15.37
N ALA A 222 13.50 -0.03 -14.71
CA ALA A 222 13.70 -0.13 -13.27
C ALA A 222 14.51 -1.36 -12.90
N ARG A 223 15.32 -1.23 -11.86
CA ARG A 223 16.08 -2.32 -11.25
C ARG A 223 15.93 -2.25 -9.74
N ARG A 224 15.64 -3.39 -9.13
CA ARG A 224 15.42 -3.47 -7.69
C ARG A 224 16.03 -4.74 -7.12
N ALA A 225 16.84 -4.60 -6.09
CA ALA A 225 17.27 -5.69 -5.24
C ALA A 225 16.76 -5.47 -3.83
N LEU A 226 16.19 -6.50 -3.22
CA LEU A 226 15.66 -6.45 -1.86
C LEU A 226 16.05 -7.70 -1.10
N VAL A 227 16.45 -7.53 0.15
CA VAL A 227 16.60 -8.58 1.14
C VAL A 227 15.76 -8.23 2.36
N ASN A 228 15.06 -9.19 2.90
CA ASN A 228 14.39 -9.07 4.19
C ASN A 228 14.45 -10.40 4.95
N GLY A 229 14.24 -10.35 6.24
CA GLY A 229 14.23 -11.55 7.04
C GLY A 229 14.16 -11.25 8.53
N GLY A 230 14.31 -12.31 9.31
CA GLY A 230 14.25 -12.17 10.75
C GLY A 230 14.37 -13.48 11.49
N ALA A 231 14.31 -13.38 12.80
CA ALA A 231 14.21 -14.48 13.74
C ALA A 231 13.13 -14.13 14.76
N SER A 232 12.23 -15.04 15.04
CA SER A 232 11.23 -14.87 16.09
C SER A 232 11.06 -16.17 16.87
N GLY A 233 11.04 -16.10 18.18
CA GLY A 233 10.91 -17.30 19.01
C GLY A 233 10.59 -16.98 20.46
N ARG A 234 10.17 -18.00 21.22
CA ARG A 234 9.94 -17.87 22.65
C ARG A 234 11.24 -18.08 23.43
N VAL A 235 11.47 -17.20 24.40
CA VAL A 235 12.49 -17.30 25.43
C VAL A 235 11.78 -17.55 26.76
N GLY A 236 11.89 -18.80 27.26
CA GLY A 236 11.05 -19.25 28.34
C GLY A 236 9.57 -19.41 27.89
N GLU A 237 8.65 -19.44 28.87
CA GLU A 237 7.23 -19.72 28.59
C GLU A 237 6.44 -18.46 28.23
N ARG A 238 6.90 -17.28 28.68
CA ARG A 238 6.11 -16.04 28.71
C ARG A 238 6.62 -14.95 27.77
N THR A 239 7.82 -15.06 27.22
CA THR A 239 8.43 -14.00 26.43
C THR A 239 8.64 -14.49 25.00
N ARG A 240 8.19 -13.72 24.01
CA ARG A 240 8.56 -13.85 22.59
C ARG A 240 9.46 -12.70 22.20
N LEU A 241 10.56 -13.01 21.56
CA LEU A 241 11.47 -12.04 20.97
C LEU A 241 11.40 -12.13 19.45
N GLY A 242 11.52 -11.00 18.79
CA GLY A 242 11.62 -10.88 17.34
C GLY A 242 12.77 -9.95 16.94
N LEU A 243 13.52 -10.35 15.93
CA LEU A 243 14.51 -9.55 15.23
C LEU A 243 14.13 -9.50 13.76
N TYR A 244 14.10 -8.32 13.15
CA TYR A 244 13.68 -8.10 11.78
C TYR A 244 14.67 -7.19 11.06
N PHE A 245 14.96 -7.49 9.82
CA PHE A 245 15.79 -6.63 8.99
C PHE A 245 15.26 -6.55 7.56
N SER A 246 15.53 -5.46 6.89
CA SER A 246 15.36 -5.33 5.46
C SER A 246 16.35 -4.35 4.87
N ALA A 247 16.69 -4.53 3.60
CA ALA A 247 17.45 -3.57 2.82
C ALA A 247 17.01 -3.65 1.36
N ALA A 248 16.84 -2.50 0.72
CA ALA A 248 16.50 -2.38 -0.68
C ALA A 248 17.41 -1.38 -1.39
N ASN A 249 17.74 -1.73 -2.63
CA ASN A 249 18.46 -0.89 -3.58
C ASN A 249 17.60 -0.83 -4.85
N ASN A 250 17.08 0.36 -5.17
CA ASN A 250 16.09 0.55 -6.21
C ASN A 250 16.48 1.75 -7.09
N LEU A 251 16.65 1.51 -8.39
CA LEU A 251 16.82 2.52 -9.42
C LEU A 251 15.61 2.46 -10.34
N MET A 252 14.99 3.60 -10.62
CA MET A 252 13.90 3.71 -11.59
C MET A 252 14.04 5.01 -12.36
N HIS A 253 13.83 4.96 -13.67
CA HIS A 253 13.67 6.12 -14.53
C HIS A 253 12.19 6.55 -14.55
N VAL A 254 11.97 7.82 -14.84
CA VAL A 254 10.65 8.45 -14.78
C VAL A 254 10.31 9.05 -16.15
N PRO A 255 9.44 8.42 -16.94
CA PRO A 255 9.10 8.89 -18.28
C PRO A 255 8.27 10.18 -18.30
N GLY A 256 7.67 10.57 -17.17
CA GLY A 256 6.85 11.75 -17.02
C GLY A 256 5.46 11.67 -17.70
N PRO A 257 4.56 12.62 -17.41
CA PRO A 257 3.24 12.67 -18.00
C PRO A 257 3.27 13.22 -19.42
N LEU A 258 2.27 12.83 -20.21
CA LEU A 258 2.05 13.27 -21.58
C LEU A 258 0.81 14.17 -21.68
N THR A 259 0.76 15.00 -22.70
CA THR A 259 -0.50 15.62 -23.15
C THR A 259 -1.33 14.60 -23.91
N GLN A 260 -2.63 14.85 -24.12
CA GLN A 260 -3.47 13.94 -24.91
C GLN A 260 -2.92 13.77 -26.33
N ALA A 261 -2.48 14.85 -26.97
CA ALA A 261 -1.90 14.79 -28.32
C ALA A 261 -0.66 13.89 -28.38
N GLN A 262 0.20 13.94 -27.38
CA GLN A 262 1.38 13.06 -27.31
C GLN A 262 0.97 11.58 -27.07
N VAL A 263 -0.06 11.32 -26.28
CA VAL A 263 -0.59 9.95 -26.11
C VAL A 263 -1.16 9.42 -27.43
N ASP A 264 -1.87 10.25 -28.17
CA ASP A 264 -2.49 9.88 -29.46
C ASP A 264 -1.44 9.66 -30.55
N GLU A 265 -0.29 10.37 -30.49
CA GLU A 265 0.83 10.20 -31.39
C GLU A 265 1.61 8.92 -31.11
N ASP A 266 2.08 8.75 -29.88
CA ASP A 266 2.78 7.55 -29.41
C ASP A 266 2.65 7.42 -27.90
N PRO A 267 1.84 6.48 -27.38
CA PRO A 267 1.67 6.26 -25.95
C PRO A 267 2.94 5.73 -25.26
N ASN A 268 3.91 5.22 -26.01
CA ASN A 268 5.15 4.65 -25.44
C ASN A 268 6.24 5.70 -25.25
N GLN A 269 6.12 6.89 -25.83
CA GLN A 269 7.12 7.94 -25.71
C GLN A 269 7.30 8.43 -24.28
N ALA A 270 8.52 8.87 -23.94
CA ALA A 270 8.77 9.65 -22.74
C ALA A 270 8.40 11.13 -22.97
N ASN A 271 8.08 11.84 -21.87
CA ASN A 271 8.01 13.29 -21.91
C ASN A 271 9.41 13.84 -22.25
N PRO A 272 9.55 14.67 -23.30
CA PRO A 272 10.87 15.15 -23.74
C PRO A 272 11.68 15.86 -22.68
N THR A 273 11.02 16.59 -21.78
CA THR A 273 11.68 17.30 -20.68
C THR A 273 12.25 16.33 -19.63
N TYR A 274 11.52 15.24 -19.34
CA TYR A 274 11.96 14.20 -18.38
C TYR A 274 13.11 13.41 -18.95
N LEU A 275 13.02 13.03 -20.22
CA LEU A 275 14.10 12.35 -20.92
C LEU A 275 15.39 13.20 -20.97
N GLN A 276 15.28 14.49 -21.36
CA GLN A 276 16.43 15.40 -21.42
C GLN A 276 17.11 15.58 -20.06
N ARG A 277 16.35 15.55 -18.97
CA ARG A 277 16.85 15.71 -17.58
C ARG A 277 17.30 14.38 -16.97
N ASP A 278 17.15 13.29 -17.68
CA ASP A 278 17.37 11.94 -17.16
C ASP A 278 16.69 11.77 -15.80
N GLU A 279 15.37 12.11 -15.73
CA GLU A 279 14.64 12.10 -14.46
C GLU A 279 14.57 10.68 -13.91
N ARG A 280 15.14 10.49 -12.73
CA ARG A 280 15.29 9.18 -12.13
C ARG A 280 15.33 9.25 -10.61
N ARG A 281 15.13 8.10 -9.98
CA ARG A 281 15.26 7.90 -8.54
C ARG A 281 16.15 6.72 -8.24
N TYR A 282 17.07 6.94 -7.34
CA TYR A 282 17.94 5.93 -6.81
C TYR A 282 17.80 5.90 -5.29
N ASN A 283 17.10 4.89 -4.78
CA ASN A 283 16.76 4.75 -3.38
C ASN A 283 17.53 3.58 -2.77
N ARG A 284 18.27 3.84 -1.70
CA ARG A 284 18.90 2.85 -0.82
C ARG A 284 18.30 3.00 0.56
N VAL A 285 17.56 2.00 0.99
CA VAL A 285 16.80 2.05 2.24
C VAL A 285 17.02 0.77 3.04
N GLY A 286 16.96 0.87 4.35
CA GLY A 286 17.10 -0.25 5.23
C GLY A 286 16.23 -0.14 6.46
N ARG A 287 16.06 -1.25 7.18
CA ARG A 287 15.43 -1.32 8.49
C ARG A 287 16.12 -2.37 9.34
N LEU A 288 16.26 -2.04 10.62
CA LEU A 288 16.50 -2.99 11.69
C LEU A 288 15.43 -2.78 12.75
N GLY A 289 14.76 -3.85 13.17
CA GLY A 289 13.70 -3.80 14.16
C GLY A 289 13.79 -4.94 15.16
N VAL A 290 13.41 -4.66 16.39
CA VAL A 290 13.25 -5.66 17.45
C VAL A 290 11.87 -5.57 18.05
N SER A 291 11.31 -6.72 18.44
CA SER A 291 10.04 -6.79 19.17
C SER A 291 10.16 -7.68 20.39
N VAL A 292 9.40 -7.34 21.41
CA VAL A 292 9.26 -8.12 22.64
C VAL A 292 7.79 -8.19 22.99
N ASP A 293 7.27 -9.42 23.12
CA ASP A 293 5.94 -9.68 23.69
C ASP A 293 6.13 -10.47 24.98
N HIS A 294 5.60 -10.00 26.09
CA HIS A 294 5.75 -10.61 27.40
C HIS A 294 4.41 -10.77 28.10
N ASP A 295 4.04 -12.02 28.39
CA ASP A 295 2.88 -12.36 29.19
C ASP A 295 3.24 -12.28 30.69
N VAL A 296 2.98 -11.14 31.33
CA VAL A 296 3.21 -10.93 32.77
C VAL A 296 2.33 -11.88 33.57
N SER A 297 1.08 -12.05 33.15
CA SER A 297 0.11 -13.01 33.67
C SER A 297 -0.83 -13.49 32.57
N SER A 298 -1.76 -14.37 32.89
CA SER A 298 -2.82 -14.80 31.95
C SER A 298 -3.78 -13.67 31.55
N MET A 299 -3.80 -12.57 32.30
CA MET A 299 -4.69 -11.43 32.09
C MET A 299 -3.95 -10.15 31.67
N PHE A 300 -2.63 -10.09 31.80
CA PHE A 300 -1.85 -8.89 31.53
C PHE A 300 -0.63 -9.20 30.67
N SER A 301 -0.49 -8.51 29.53
CA SER A 301 0.65 -8.62 28.63
C SER A 301 1.22 -7.26 28.27
N LEU A 302 2.51 -7.24 27.97
CA LEU A 302 3.26 -6.09 27.48
C LEU A 302 3.86 -6.45 26.11
N SER A 303 3.68 -5.57 25.14
CA SER A 303 4.34 -5.64 23.82
C SER A 303 5.13 -4.37 23.59
N SER A 304 6.30 -4.51 23.00
CA SER A 304 7.15 -3.36 22.63
C SER A 304 7.86 -3.63 21.32
N MET A 305 8.08 -2.60 20.53
CA MET A 305 8.99 -2.63 19.40
C MET A 305 9.87 -1.39 19.36
N LEU A 306 11.08 -1.58 18.82
CA LEU A 306 12.03 -0.51 18.49
C LEU A 306 12.55 -0.74 17.08
N TYR A 307 12.79 0.34 16.32
CA TYR A 307 13.30 0.24 14.97
C TYR A 307 14.13 1.46 14.56
N VAL A 308 14.98 1.23 13.55
CA VAL A 308 15.72 2.28 12.84
C VAL A 308 15.65 2.00 11.34
N ASN A 309 15.30 3.03 10.57
CA ASN A 309 15.20 2.99 9.11
C ASN A 309 16.13 4.04 8.49
N PRO A 310 17.39 3.70 8.17
CA PRO A 310 18.27 4.59 7.41
C PRO A 310 17.83 4.66 5.94
N LYS A 311 17.93 5.86 5.35
CA LYS A 311 17.57 6.11 3.95
C LYS A 311 18.61 7.02 3.29
N TYR A 312 19.03 6.62 2.10
CA TYR A 312 19.83 7.43 1.20
C TYR A 312 19.14 7.46 -0.17
N LEU A 313 18.67 8.64 -0.58
CA LEU A 313 17.88 8.80 -1.78
C LEU A 313 18.54 9.83 -2.69
N GLN A 314 18.71 9.49 -3.97
CA GLN A 314 19.19 10.40 -5.00
C GLN A 314 18.12 10.55 -6.07
N ARG A 315 17.91 11.78 -6.51
CA ARG A 315 16.88 12.09 -7.52
C ARG A 315 17.38 13.14 -8.49
N SER A 316 17.28 12.84 -9.80
CA SER A 316 17.23 13.87 -10.82
C SER A 316 15.76 14.25 -11.02
N GLU A 317 15.39 15.48 -10.71
CA GLU A 317 13.98 15.87 -10.64
C GLU A 317 13.83 17.38 -10.75
N ARG A 318 12.96 17.86 -11.64
CA ARG A 318 12.60 19.28 -11.81
C ARG A 318 13.81 20.22 -11.94
N ASN A 319 14.74 19.89 -12.79
CA ASN A 319 15.95 20.66 -13.04
C ASN A 319 16.89 20.78 -11.84
N THR A 320 16.79 19.89 -10.88
CA THR A 320 17.69 19.77 -9.74
C THR A 320 18.12 18.34 -9.51
N PHE A 321 19.32 18.15 -9.05
CA PHE A 321 19.76 16.89 -8.48
C PHE A 321 19.70 16.98 -6.96
N ARG A 322 19.10 15.99 -6.32
CA ARG A 322 18.87 15.99 -4.87
C ARG A 322 19.51 14.78 -4.23
N ASP A 323 20.30 15.03 -3.20
CA ASP A 323 20.85 14.03 -2.28
C ASP A 323 20.13 14.13 -0.93
N PHE A 324 19.47 13.05 -0.54
CA PHE A 324 18.82 12.94 0.76
C PHE A 324 19.56 11.93 1.62
N THR A 325 19.90 12.31 2.82
CA THR A 325 20.36 11.40 3.86
C THR A 325 19.42 11.54 5.04
N ARG A 326 18.69 10.49 5.36
CA ARG A 326 17.68 10.48 6.40
C ARG A 326 17.80 9.26 7.28
N TYR A 327 17.33 9.40 8.50
CA TYR A 327 17.01 8.27 9.34
C TYR A 327 15.67 8.50 10.03
N HIS A 328 14.96 7.43 10.27
CA HIS A 328 13.72 7.36 11.01
C HIS A 328 13.91 6.33 12.12
N VAL A 329 13.75 6.75 13.35
CA VAL A 329 13.81 5.88 14.53
C VAL A 329 12.50 5.95 15.27
N GLY A 330 12.07 4.86 15.90
CA GLY A 330 10.87 4.89 16.69
C GLY A 330 10.61 3.59 17.41
N GLY A 331 9.52 3.58 18.13
CA GLY A 331 9.08 2.43 18.88
C GLY A 331 7.74 2.64 19.54
N ASN A 332 7.30 1.62 20.25
CA ASN A 332 6.11 1.70 21.09
C ASN A 332 6.22 0.81 22.32
N VAL A 333 5.33 1.07 23.25
CA VAL A 333 5.00 0.18 24.37
C VAL A 333 3.50 0.05 24.44
N ILE A 334 2.98 -1.17 24.49
CA ILE A 334 1.56 -1.49 24.54
C ILE A 334 1.31 -2.40 25.73
N ALA A 335 0.48 -1.96 26.66
CA ALA A 335 -0.03 -2.74 27.78
C ALA A 335 -1.45 -3.21 27.47
N ARG A 336 -1.72 -4.48 27.68
CA ARG A 336 -3.05 -5.06 27.50
C ARG A 336 -3.46 -5.82 28.73
N THR A 337 -4.68 -5.55 29.19
CA THR A 337 -5.27 -6.29 30.32
C THR A 337 -6.66 -6.80 29.97
N THR A 338 -6.96 -8.01 30.40
CA THR A 338 -8.26 -8.64 30.20
C THR A 338 -8.99 -8.76 31.54
N PHE A 339 -10.20 -8.24 31.59
CA PHE A 339 -11.07 -8.30 32.78
C PHE A 339 -12.29 -9.18 32.46
N PRO A 340 -12.31 -10.44 32.92
CA PRO A 340 -13.53 -11.27 32.86
C PRO A 340 -14.49 -10.85 33.99
N ALA A 341 -15.75 -10.61 33.68
CA ALA A 341 -16.77 -10.30 34.68
C ALA A 341 -18.13 -10.89 34.30
N GLY A 342 -18.57 -11.97 34.95
CA GLY A 342 -19.95 -12.47 34.93
C GLY A 342 -20.57 -12.72 33.52
N GLY A 343 -19.81 -13.18 32.56
CA GLY A 343 -20.26 -13.40 31.16
C GLY A 343 -19.89 -12.26 30.21
N THR A 344 -19.36 -11.16 30.69
CA THR A 344 -18.73 -10.09 29.94
C THR A 344 -17.20 -10.25 29.92
N ARG A 345 -16.53 -9.70 28.92
CA ARG A 345 -15.08 -9.65 28.85
C ARG A 345 -14.65 -8.30 28.30
N SER A 346 -13.88 -7.54 29.07
CA SER A 346 -13.24 -6.32 28.61
C SER A 346 -11.77 -6.58 28.32
N VAL A 347 -11.28 -6.09 27.19
CA VAL A 347 -9.86 -6.09 26.81
C VAL A 347 -9.42 -4.65 26.66
N LEU A 348 -8.82 -4.12 27.73
CA LEU A 348 -8.29 -2.77 27.75
C LEU A 348 -6.86 -2.76 27.19
N THR A 349 -6.63 -1.93 26.20
CA THR A 349 -5.33 -1.73 25.55
C THR A 349 -4.90 -0.27 25.70
N PHE A 350 -3.76 -0.06 26.31
CA PHE A 350 -3.11 1.25 26.43
C PHE A 350 -1.78 1.20 25.66
N GLY A 351 -1.45 2.25 24.92
CA GLY A 351 -0.19 2.30 24.21
C GLY A 351 0.37 3.71 24.06
N VAL A 352 1.70 3.74 23.94
CA VAL A 352 2.48 4.95 23.66
C VAL A 352 3.35 4.66 22.45
N ASP A 353 3.34 5.57 21.49
CA ASP A 353 4.18 5.54 20.27
C ASP A 353 5.08 6.76 20.24
N GLU A 354 6.32 6.57 19.81
CA GLU A 354 7.24 7.65 19.49
C GLU A 354 7.95 7.35 18.18
N ALA A 355 8.00 8.34 17.29
CA ALA A 355 8.72 8.25 16.03
C ALA A 355 9.39 9.58 15.70
N TYR A 356 10.68 9.54 15.48
CA TYR A 356 11.52 10.70 15.17
C TYR A 356 12.22 10.49 13.83
N GLN A 357 12.28 11.54 13.03
CA GLN A 357 12.98 11.60 11.76
C GLN A 357 13.87 12.85 11.73
N ASP A 358 15.09 12.70 11.20
CA ASP A 358 15.95 13.83 10.86
C ASP A 358 16.77 13.49 9.62
N GLY A 359 17.24 14.52 8.92
CA GLY A 359 18.10 14.34 7.78
C GLY A 359 18.38 15.61 6.99
N ALA A 360 19.34 15.49 6.10
CA ALA A 360 19.76 16.55 5.21
C ALA A 360 19.27 16.32 3.78
N ILE A 361 18.95 17.40 3.09
CA ILE A 361 18.67 17.42 1.66
C ILE A 361 19.60 18.46 1.03
N LEU A 362 20.45 17.99 0.12
CA LEU A 362 21.32 18.82 -0.68
C LEU A 362 20.76 18.92 -2.10
N PHE A 363 20.58 20.13 -2.59
CA PHE A 363 20.15 20.40 -3.95
C PHE A 363 21.33 20.90 -4.78
N TYR A 364 21.53 20.27 -5.91
CA TYR A 364 22.53 20.69 -6.89
C TYR A 364 21.84 21.09 -8.20
N ASN A 365 22.51 21.90 -9.01
CA ASN A 365 22.12 22.05 -10.40
C ASN A 365 22.30 20.71 -11.14
N LEU A 366 21.55 20.51 -12.23
CA LEU A 366 21.79 19.37 -13.12
C LEU A 366 22.99 19.68 -14.04
N SER A 367 23.76 18.63 -14.33
CA SER A 367 24.68 18.62 -15.47
C SER A 367 23.89 18.57 -16.79
N PRO A 368 24.49 18.81 -17.94
CA PRO A 368 23.84 18.62 -19.25
C PRO A 368 23.33 17.19 -19.49
N THR A 369 23.87 16.20 -18.79
CA THR A 369 23.50 14.77 -18.88
C THR A 369 22.52 14.34 -17.81
N GLY A 370 21.92 15.27 -17.04
CA GLY A 370 20.97 14.93 -15.95
C GLY A 370 21.62 14.44 -14.67
N ASP A 371 22.97 14.42 -14.59
CA ASP A 371 23.70 14.02 -13.38
C ASP A 371 23.85 15.19 -12.40
N ARG A 372 24.40 14.89 -11.23
CA ARG A 372 24.73 15.88 -10.23
C ARG A 372 25.75 16.91 -10.77
N GLY A 373 25.33 18.15 -10.86
CA GLY A 373 26.23 19.26 -11.16
C GLY A 373 27.13 19.62 -9.98
N THR A 374 27.97 20.64 -10.18
CA THR A 374 28.98 21.08 -9.19
C THR A 374 28.48 22.15 -8.23
N THR A 375 27.39 22.84 -8.57
CA THR A 375 26.88 23.98 -7.78
C THR A 375 25.81 23.50 -6.80
N LEU A 376 26.07 23.63 -5.50
CA LEU A 376 25.08 23.45 -4.45
C LEU A 376 24.14 24.66 -4.44
N THR A 377 22.86 24.43 -4.72
CA THR A 377 21.85 25.49 -4.86
C THR A 377 20.99 25.63 -3.61
N ASP A 378 20.84 24.56 -2.82
CA ASP A 378 20.15 24.59 -1.53
C ASP A 378 20.71 23.51 -0.60
N ASN A 379 20.68 23.77 0.70
CA ASN A 379 21.10 22.86 1.75
C ASN A 379 20.14 23.01 2.93
N LYS A 380 19.32 21.99 3.15
CA LYS A 380 18.30 22.04 4.21
C LYS A 380 18.30 20.79 5.08
N GLY A 381 17.99 20.98 6.35
CA GLY A 381 17.67 19.91 7.29
C GLY A 381 16.16 19.84 7.50
N GLU A 382 15.59 18.64 7.37
CA GLU A 382 14.18 18.36 7.65
C GLU A 382 14.07 17.33 8.77
N GLY A 383 13.33 17.69 9.81
CA GLY A 383 13.02 16.80 10.92
C GLY A 383 11.51 16.74 11.16
N ALA A 384 11.05 15.60 11.65
CA ALA A 384 9.68 15.42 12.12
C ALA A 384 9.67 14.54 13.37
N ASN A 385 8.76 14.84 14.30
CA ASN A 385 8.48 14.05 15.47
C ASN A 385 6.98 13.73 15.52
N ASN A 386 6.63 12.50 15.86
CA ASN A 386 5.25 12.07 16.01
C ASN A 386 5.13 11.26 17.30
N PHE A 387 4.55 11.89 18.34
CA PHE A 387 4.24 11.27 19.61
C PHE A 387 2.75 10.96 19.69
N GLY A 388 2.39 9.77 20.18
CA GLY A 388 1.01 9.37 20.33
C GLY A 388 0.75 8.54 21.57
N VAL A 389 -0.40 8.77 22.20
CA VAL A 389 -0.90 7.97 23.34
C VAL A 389 -2.32 7.53 23.03
N PHE A 390 -2.63 6.25 23.18
CA PHE A 390 -3.97 5.73 22.94
C PHE A 390 -4.47 4.81 24.05
N LEU A 391 -5.79 4.79 24.18
CA LEU A 391 -6.52 3.88 25.04
C LEU A 391 -7.69 3.30 24.24
N GLN A 392 -7.85 1.99 24.28
CA GLN A 392 -8.98 1.30 23.65
C GLN A 392 -9.51 0.20 24.56
N ASP A 393 -10.82 0.11 24.69
CA ASP A 393 -11.52 -1.00 25.32
C ASP A 393 -12.37 -1.77 24.30
N GLU A 394 -12.18 -3.07 24.24
CA GLU A 394 -13.00 -4.01 23.50
C GLU A 394 -13.85 -4.79 24.51
N LEU A 395 -15.10 -4.35 24.69
CA LEU A 395 -16.05 -4.91 25.65
C LEU A 395 -16.96 -5.93 24.95
N SER A 396 -16.69 -7.22 25.15
CA SER A 396 -17.63 -8.29 24.80
C SER A 396 -18.73 -8.36 25.85
N VAL A 397 -19.88 -7.75 25.57
CA VAL A 397 -21.05 -7.70 26.46
C VAL A 397 -21.64 -9.09 26.65
N ASN A 398 -21.60 -9.90 25.58
CA ASN A 398 -21.97 -11.31 25.57
C ASN A 398 -21.32 -11.99 24.36
N ARG A 399 -21.62 -13.26 24.09
CA ARG A 399 -21.07 -14.03 22.96
C ARG A 399 -21.40 -13.46 21.57
N HIS A 400 -22.37 -12.55 21.45
CA HIS A 400 -22.84 -12.00 20.17
C HIS A 400 -22.50 -10.51 20.02
N LEU A 401 -22.41 -9.76 21.09
CA LEU A 401 -22.27 -8.31 21.07
C LEU A 401 -20.93 -7.86 21.63
N THR A 402 -20.17 -7.14 20.81
CA THR A 402 -18.91 -6.47 21.18
C THR A 402 -19.05 -4.98 20.95
N LEU A 403 -18.65 -4.18 21.92
CA LEU A 403 -18.51 -2.72 21.82
C LEU A 403 -17.02 -2.39 21.79
N LEU A 404 -16.65 -1.40 21.01
CA LEU A 404 -15.30 -0.86 20.93
C LEU A 404 -15.34 0.62 21.26
N LEU A 405 -14.58 1.03 22.25
CA LEU A 405 -14.38 2.41 22.67
C LEU A 405 -12.90 2.73 22.59
N GLY A 406 -12.53 3.81 21.94
CA GLY A 406 -11.12 4.18 21.83
C GLY A 406 -10.93 5.68 21.67
N ALA A 407 -9.77 6.15 22.09
CA ALA A 407 -9.31 7.50 21.80
C ALA A 407 -7.78 7.51 21.73
N ARG A 408 -7.26 8.40 20.90
CA ARG A 408 -5.83 8.64 20.76
C ARG A 408 -5.55 10.14 20.75
N TYR A 409 -4.52 10.55 21.45
CA TYR A 409 -3.90 11.86 21.32
C TYR A 409 -2.62 11.75 20.50
N ASP A 410 -2.48 12.58 19.48
CA ASP A 410 -1.28 12.73 18.67
C ASP A 410 -0.74 14.15 18.79
N ALA A 411 0.58 14.27 18.89
CA ALA A 411 1.33 15.50 18.75
C ALA A 411 2.39 15.31 17.65
N VAL A 412 2.29 16.10 16.58
CA VAL A 412 3.20 16.03 15.42
C VAL A 412 3.91 17.37 15.28
N ALA A 413 5.24 17.34 15.18
CA ALA A 413 6.05 18.53 15.02
C ALA A 413 7.00 18.40 13.84
N TYR A 414 7.09 19.45 13.06
CA TYR A 414 8.04 19.59 11.97
C TYR A 414 9.10 20.61 12.35
N ARG A 415 10.33 20.33 11.92
CA ARG A 415 11.48 21.24 12.08
C ARG A 415 12.16 21.37 10.73
N TYR A 416 12.42 22.61 10.36
CA TYR A 416 13.16 22.94 9.16
C TYR A 416 14.35 23.82 9.51
N ARG A 417 15.50 23.58 8.85
CA ARG A 417 16.73 24.38 8.96
C ARG A 417 17.28 24.63 7.57
N SER A 418 17.52 25.87 7.21
CA SER A 418 18.19 26.26 5.98
C SER A 418 19.63 26.64 6.27
N PHE A 419 20.58 26.12 5.49
CA PHE A 419 22.00 26.39 5.60
C PHE A 419 22.52 27.24 4.43
N LEU A 420 21.69 27.59 3.46
CA LEU A 420 22.01 28.46 2.32
C LEU A 420 20.86 29.44 2.03
N PRO A 421 21.17 30.68 1.54
CA PRO A 421 22.52 31.29 1.46
C PRO A 421 23.04 31.70 2.84
N SER A 422 24.36 31.80 2.94
CA SER A 422 25.05 32.26 4.16
C SER A 422 24.88 33.77 4.36
N PRO A 423 24.81 34.33 5.58
CA PRO A 423 24.29 33.81 6.84
C PRO A 423 22.94 34.41 7.19
N PRO A 424 22.24 33.98 8.20
CA PRO A 424 22.50 32.91 9.14
C PRO A 424 21.63 31.68 8.88
N VAL A 425 21.93 30.56 9.54
CA VAL A 425 21.05 29.39 9.57
C VAL A 425 19.66 29.80 10.04
N ALA A 426 18.73 29.89 9.11
CA ALA A 426 17.34 30.14 9.42
C ALA A 426 16.68 28.81 9.84
N SER A 427 15.85 28.84 10.87
CA SER A 427 15.07 27.69 11.33
C SER A 427 13.63 28.06 11.50
N ASP A 428 12.76 27.08 11.26
CA ASP A 428 11.31 27.19 11.45
C ASP A 428 10.76 25.89 12.02
N HIS A 429 9.61 25.96 12.68
CA HIS A 429 8.94 24.79 13.23
C HIS A 429 7.43 24.96 13.20
N ARG A 430 6.72 23.84 12.99
CA ARG A 430 5.26 23.78 13.14
C ARG A 430 4.88 22.55 13.96
N ALA A 431 3.85 22.70 14.78
CA ALA A 431 3.34 21.60 15.57
C ALA A 431 1.82 21.56 15.47
N PHE A 432 1.29 20.34 15.45
CA PHE A 432 -0.14 20.06 15.41
C PHE A 432 -0.47 19.01 16.46
N SER A 433 -1.67 19.09 17.03
CA SER A 433 -2.15 18.05 17.94
C SER A 433 -3.62 17.75 17.72
N ARG A 434 -4.02 16.50 17.99
CA ARG A 434 -5.40 16.05 17.81
C ARG A 434 -5.74 14.93 18.77
N VAL A 435 -6.99 14.92 19.22
CA VAL A 435 -7.64 13.75 19.83
C VAL A 435 -8.52 13.10 18.77
N SER A 436 -8.30 11.81 18.50
CA SER A 436 -9.06 11.00 17.55
C SER A 436 -9.88 9.96 18.31
N PRO A 437 -11.18 10.21 18.56
CA PRO A 437 -12.06 9.25 19.22
C PRO A 437 -12.55 8.18 18.26
N LYS A 438 -12.95 7.02 18.80
CA LYS A 438 -13.61 5.94 18.06
C LYS A 438 -14.63 5.21 18.91
N LEU A 439 -15.79 4.96 18.31
CA LEU A 439 -16.85 4.11 18.84
C LEU A 439 -17.19 3.05 17.79
N GLY A 440 -17.35 1.80 18.21
CA GLY A 440 -17.75 0.71 17.31
C GLY A 440 -18.68 -0.27 18.04
N ILE A 441 -19.55 -0.88 17.26
CA ILE A 441 -20.43 -1.96 17.70
C ILE A 441 -20.35 -3.09 16.68
N ASN A 442 -20.23 -4.32 17.16
CA ASN A 442 -20.26 -5.51 16.33
C ASN A 442 -21.22 -6.54 16.89
N TRP A 443 -22.11 -7.03 16.05
CA TRP A 443 -23.10 -8.04 16.41
C TRP A 443 -22.90 -9.29 15.58
N LEU A 444 -22.54 -10.40 16.23
CA LEU A 444 -22.45 -11.71 15.60
C LEU A 444 -23.85 -12.29 15.31
N VAL A 445 -24.17 -12.46 14.04
CA VAL A 445 -25.41 -13.09 13.56
C VAL A 445 -25.11 -14.54 13.22
N GLY A 446 -25.12 -15.39 14.26
CA GLY A 446 -24.70 -16.77 14.14
C GLY A 446 -23.17 -16.94 14.18
N ALA A 447 -22.64 -18.08 13.72
CA ALA A 447 -21.24 -18.45 13.87
C ALA A 447 -20.32 -17.81 12.81
N SER A 448 -20.84 -17.41 11.66
CA SER A 448 -20.06 -17.03 10.47
C SER A 448 -20.39 -15.67 9.90
N ARG A 449 -21.28 -14.89 10.54
CA ARG A 449 -21.73 -13.60 10.05
C ARG A 449 -21.69 -12.54 11.13
N SER A 450 -21.41 -11.29 10.76
CA SER A 450 -21.51 -10.15 11.68
C SER A 450 -22.02 -8.92 10.97
N LEU A 451 -22.79 -8.11 11.71
CA LEU A 451 -23.15 -6.75 11.37
C LEU A 451 -22.37 -5.81 12.28
N TYR A 452 -21.81 -4.75 11.73
CA TYR A 452 -21.10 -3.77 12.53
C TYR A 452 -21.41 -2.34 12.12
N ALA A 453 -21.19 -1.41 13.05
CA ALA A 453 -21.16 0.02 12.76
C ALA A 453 -20.01 0.65 13.54
N ASN A 454 -19.43 1.72 13.00
CA ASN A 454 -18.46 2.53 13.72
C ASN A 454 -18.54 4.00 13.34
N VAL A 455 -18.09 4.85 14.26
CA VAL A 455 -17.82 6.27 14.03
C VAL A 455 -16.46 6.60 14.62
N GLY A 456 -15.68 7.41 13.90
CA GLY A 456 -14.35 7.79 14.36
C GLY A 456 -13.84 9.09 13.78
N GLY A 457 -13.14 9.87 14.62
CA GLY A 457 -12.34 11.00 14.19
C GLY A 457 -11.03 10.57 13.55
N GLY A 458 -10.57 11.28 12.55
CA GLY A 458 -9.31 11.02 11.86
C GLY A 458 -8.45 12.27 11.74
N ILE A 459 -7.16 12.06 11.61
CA ILE A 459 -6.18 13.10 11.28
C ILE A 459 -5.30 12.63 10.12
N GLU A 460 -5.02 13.56 9.21
CA GLU A 460 -4.05 13.39 8.14
C GLU A 460 -3.10 14.59 8.17
N VAL A 461 -1.84 14.36 8.52
CA VAL A 461 -0.87 15.44 8.63
C VAL A 461 -0.30 15.82 7.25
N PRO A 462 0.05 17.10 7.02
CA PRO A 462 0.74 17.50 5.80
C PRO A 462 2.01 16.68 5.60
N ALA A 463 2.22 16.14 4.42
CA ALA A 463 3.38 15.28 4.17
C ALA A 463 4.59 16.09 3.69
N GLY A 464 5.73 15.83 4.27
CA GLY A 464 7.06 16.33 3.97
C GLY A 464 7.20 17.49 2.98
N ASN A 465 7.19 17.20 1.69
CA ASN A 465 7.34 18.23 0.64
C ASN A 465 6.16 19.20 0.49
N GLU A 466 4.98 18.89 1.07
CA GLU A 466 3.85 19.82 1.08
C GLU A 466 4.12 20.98 2.03
N THR A 467 4.96 20.76 3.02
CA THR A 467 5.38 21.78 3.98
C THR A 467 6.40 22.78 3.40
N ASP A 468 6.88 22.58 2.16
CA ASP A 468 7.77 23.54 1.49
C ASP A 468 7.06 24.91 1.30
N PRO A 469 7.75 26.04 1.53
CA PRO A 469 7.16 27.37 1.46
C PRO A 469 6.72 27.71 0.04
N THR A 470 5.72 28.59 -0.06
CA THR A 470 5.21 29.12 -1.33
C THR A 470 6.03 30.33 -1.80
N PRO A 471 6.19 30.56 -3.10
CA PRO A 471 6.83 31.78 -3.61
C PRO A 471 6.05 33.02 -3.17
N GLY A 472 6.77 34.06 -2.75
CA GLY A 472 6.17 35.31 -2.32
C GLY A 472 5.54 35.29 -0.92
N ALA A 473 5.57 34.14 -0.24
CA ALA A 473 5.28 34.11 1.20
C ALA A 473 6.32 34.94 1.97
N PRO A 474 5.99 35.54 3.12
CA PRO A 474 6.97 36.14 4.01
C PRO A 474 8.06 35.11 4.33
N PRO A 475 9.20 35.47 4.94
CA PRO A 475 10.37 34.59 5.11
C PRO A 475 10.11 33.39 6.02
N ALA A 476 9.04 32.65 5.74
CA ALA A 476 8.71 31.40 6.34
C ALA A 476 9.45 30.28 5.61
N LEU A 477 10.06 29.38 6.36
CA LEU A 477 10.74 28.19 5.82
C LEU A 477 9.78 27.00 5.68
N LEU A 478 8.70 27.00 6.44
CA LEU A 478 7.59 26.05 6.32
C LEU A 478 6.34 26.75 5.78
N ASN A 479 5.57 26.02 5.01
CA ASN A 479 4.34 26.53 4.40
C ASN A 479 3.32 26.96 5.48
N PRO A 480 3.02 28.27 5.61
CA PRO A 480 2.09 28.75 6.62
C PRO A 480 0.62 28.47 6.29
N LEU A 481 0.30 28.05 5.04
CA LEU A 481 -1.05 27.84 4.55
C LEU A 481 -1.59 26.44 4.84
N LEU A 482 -0.85 25.59 5.56
CA LEU A 482 -1.24 24.21 5.83
C LEU A 482 -1.71 24.02 7.25
N ASP A 483 -2.84 23.36 7.36
CA ASP A 483 -3.34 22.72 8.59
C ASP A 483 -3.58 21.23 8.33
N PRO A 484 -3.59 20.38 9.36
CA PRO A 484 -3.93 18.98 9.21
C PRO A 484 -5.34 18.82 8.66
N ILE A 485 -5.52 17.85 7.77
CA ILE A 485 -6.84 17.41 7.35
C ILE A 485 -7.50 16.69 8.54
N LEU A 486 -8.71 17.06 8.85
CA LEU A 486 -9.53 16.44 9.87
C LEU A 486 -10.69 15.71 9.21
N SER A 487 -11.06 14.55 9.74
CA SER A 487 -12.19 13.81 9.22
C SER A 487 -13.05 13.21 10.31
N THR A 488 -14.34 13.04 9.99
CA THR A 488 -15.28 12.21 10.76
C THR A 488 -15.83 11.15 9.83
N THR A 489 -15.59 9.89 10.16
CA THR A 489 -16.02 8.73 9.38
C THR A 489 -17.19 8.04 10.07
N TYR A 490 -18.28 7.81 9.34
CA TYR A 490 -19.41 6.96 9.72
C TYR A 490 -19.36 5.73 8.81
N GLU A 491 -19.45 4.55 9.37
CA GLU A 491 -19.40 3.30 8.62
C GLU A 491 -20.36 2.27 9.18
N VAL A 492 -21.04 1.56 8.29
CA VAL A 492 -21.82 0.36 8.62
C VAL A 492 -21.42 -0.76 7.65
N GLY A 493 -21.33 -1.99 8.15
CA GLY A 493 -20.95 -3.09 7.28
C GLY A 493 -21.44 -4.44 7.76
N PHE A 494 -21.40 -5.37 6.83
CA PHE A 494 -21.83 -6.75 7.01
C PHE A 494 -20.78 -7.71 6.48
N LYS A 495 -20.41 -8.71 7.28
CA LYS A 495 -19.38 -9.69 6.95
C LYS A 495 -19.92 -11.10 7.04
N SER A 496 -19.49 -11.96 6.12
CA SER A 496 -19.71 -13.39 6.19
C SER A 496 -18.42 -14.11 5.84
N MET A 497 -17.92 -14.90 6.77
CA MET A 497 -16.79 -15.80 6.47
C MET A 497 -17.33 -17.02 5.73
N PRO A 498 -16.56 -17.56 4.76
CA PRO A 498 -16.93 -18.78 4.08
C PRO A 498 -17.10 -19.92 5.11
N SER A 499 -18.27 -20.48 5.19
CA SER A 499 -18.52 -21.67 6.00
C SER A 499 -18.90 -22.82 5.08
N LEU A 500 -18.22 -23.96 5.23
CA LEU A 500 -18.70 -25.21 4.65
C LEU A 500 -19.98 -25.58 5.37
N SER A 501 -21.14 -25.27 4.80
CA SER A 501 -22.38 -25.84 5.27
C SER A 501 -22.36 -27.34 4.99
N SER A 502 -22.63 -28.17 5.98
CA SER A 502 -22.79 -29.61 5.83
C SER A 502 -23.79 -29.89 4.69
N GLY A 503 -23.28 -30.42 3.57
CA GLY A 503 -24.08 -30.68 2.36
C GLY A 503 -24.14 -29.54 1.34
N GLY A 504 -23.56 -28.36 1.59
CA GLY A 504 -23.53 -27.24 0.62
C GLY A 504 -22.55 -27.49 -0.52
N ARG A 505 -23.02 -27.39 -1.76
CA ARG A 505 -22.19 -27.48 -2.96
C ARG A 505 -21.43 -26.19 -3.27
N ILE A 506 -21.77 -25.08 -2.61
CA ILE A 506 -21.23 -23.76 -2.84
C ILE A 506 -20.92 -23.09 -1.50
N THR A 507 -19.74 -22.52 -1.40
CA THR A 507 -19.31 -21.70 -0.27
C THR A 507 -19.26 -20.25 -0.73
N VAL A 508 -19.85 -19.34 0.05
CA VAL A 508 -19.85 -17.90 -0.25
C VAL A 508 -19.32 -17.14 0.97
N GLY A 509 -18.32 -16.31 0.72
CA GLY A 509 -17.84 -15.29 1.65
C GLY A 509 -18.10 -13.91 1.09
N TYR A 510 -18.41 -12.94 1.95
CA TYR A 510 -18.54 -11.55 1.52
C TYR A 510 -18.30 -10.58 2.67
N ASP A 511 -17.82 -9.39 2.31
CA ASP A 511 -17.81 -8.22 3.16
C ASP A 511 -18.37 -7.03 2.39
N ILE A 512 -19.27 -6.29 3.03
CA ILE A 512 -19.91 -5.11 2.46
C ILE A 512 -19.75 -3.98 3.47
N ALA A 513 -19.38 -2.80 2.99
CA ALA A 513 -19.28 -1.59 3.83
C ALA A 513 -19.92 -0.41 3.09
N LEU A 514 -20.67 0.38 3.83
CA LEU A 514 -21.17 1.70 3.41
C LEU A 514 -20.50 2.74 4.31
N TYR A 515 -20.01 3.81 3.72
CA TYR A 515 -19.36 4.87 4.48
C TYR A 515 -19.79 6.26 4.04
N ASP A 516 -19.72 7.19 5.00
CA ASP A 516 -19.87 8.62 4.81
C ASP A 516 -18.78 9.32 5.61
N ILE A 517 -17.97 10.15 4.96
CA ILE A 517 -16.82 10.80 5.56
C ILE A 517 -16.93 12.30 5.30
N GLU A 518 -16.99 13.07 6.36
CA GLU A 518 -16.84 14.52 6.33
C GLU A 518 -15.38 14.88 6.52
N VAL A 519 -14.87 15.78 5.69
CA VAL A 519 -13.46 16.19 5.66
C VAL A 519 -13.39 17.70 5.75
N ASP A 520 -12.65 18.19 6.71
CA ASP A 520 -12.27 19.58 6.87
C ASP A 520 -10.78 19.77 6.57
N ASN A 521 -10.41 20.95 6.11
CA ASN A 521 -9.02 21.32 5.81
C ASN A 521 -8.38 20.48 4.71
N GLU A 522 -9.11 20.20 3.64
CA GLU A 522 -8.56 19.47 2.49
C GLU A 522 -7.31 20.17 1.94
N ILE A 523 -6.19 19.46 1.90
CA ILE A 523 -4.94 19.97 1.33
C ILE A 523 -4.97 19.73 -0.17
N VAL A 524 -4.88 20.82 -0.92
CA VAL A 524 -4.95 20.81 -2.38
C VAL A 524 -3.62 21.28 -3.00
N PRO A 525 -3.14 20.54 -4.03
CA PRO A 525 -1.97 20.96 -4.79
C PRO A 525 -2.33 22.02 -5.82
N TYR A 526 -1.42 22.94 -6.10
CA TYR A 526 -1.54 23.88 -7.19
C TYR A 526 -0.19 24.11 -7.91
N ASN A 527 -0.21 24.76 -9.07
CA ASN A 527 0.96 25.01 -9.91
C ASN A 527 1.74 23.70 -10.19
N GLY A 528 1.05 22.70 -10.79
CA GLY A 528 1.64 21.39 -11.09
C GLY A 528 2.09 20.61 -9.84
N GLY A 529 1.46 20.81 -8.68
CA GLY A 529 1.83 20.18 -7.42
C GLY A 529 3.16 20.67 -6.83
N ARG A 530 3.57 21.87 -7.19
CA ARG A 530 4.75 22.52 -6.59
C ARG A 530 4.47 23.08 -5.22
N TYR A 531 3.23 23.52 -5.00
CA TYR A 531 2.78 24.17 -3.79
C TYR A 531 1.46 23.59 -3.34
N TYR A 532 1.17 23.77 -2.07
CA TYR A 532 -0.01 23.23 -1.42
C TYR A 532 -0.64 24.27 -0.51
N LEU A 533 -1.95 24.18 -0.35
CA LEU A 533 -2.69 24.98 0.60
C LEU A 533 -3.86 24.18 1.19
N THR A 534 -4.28 24.55 2.37
CA THR A 534 -5.52 24.07 2.98
C THR A 534 -6.65 24.98 2.51
N ALA A 535 -7.59 24.44 1.74
CA ALA A 535 -8.58 25.29 1.06
C ALA A 535 -10.01 24.74 1.09
N ALA A 536 -10.23 23.45 1.33
CA ALA A 536 -11.53 22.87 1.03
C ALA A 536 -12.13 22.08 2.19
N LYS A 537 -13.47 22.02 2.21
CA LYS A 537 -14.23 20.96 2.88
C LYS A 537 -14.70 19.98 1.82
N ALA A 538 -14.60 18.71 2.12
CA ALA A 538 -15.04 17.66 1.21
C ALA A 538 -15.97 16.65 1.90
N ARG A 539 -16.78 15.96 1.12
CA ARG A 539 -17.55 14.81 1.57
C ARG A 539 -17.24 13.62 0.69
N ARG A 540 -17.00 12.48 1.30
CA ARG A 540 -16.68 11.24 0.61
C ARG A 540 -17.68 10.17 1.02
N GLN A 541 -18.45 9.68 0.06
CA GLN A 541 -19.44 8.65 0.28
C GLN A 541 -19.16 7.44 -0.61
N GLY A 542 -19.44 6.24 -0.14
CA GLY A 542 -19.24 5.08 -0.97
C GLY A 542 -19.80 3.80 -0.41
N ALA A 543 -19.83 2.82 -1.32
CA ALA A 543 -20.18 1.44 -1.06
C ALA A 543 -19.06 0.54 -1.56
N GLU A 544 -18.66 -0.40 -0.73
CA GLU A 544 -17.62 -1.38 -1.01
C GLU A 544 -18.17 -2.78 -0.83
N ALA A 545 -17.76 -3.71 -1.69
CA ALA A 545 -18.11 -5.11 -1.57
C ALA A 545 -16.95 -6.02 -1.98
N GLY A 546 -16.57 -6.93 -1.10
CA GLY A 546 -15.72 -8.07 -1.38
C GLY A 546 -16.58 -9.33 -1.43
N VAL A 547 -16.40 -10.17 -2.45
CA VAL A 547 -17.16 -11.41 -2.62
C VAL A 547 -16.22 -12.53 -3.01
N SER A 548 -16.35 -13.69 -2.37
CA SER A 548 -15.67 -14.92 -2.77
C SER A 548 -16.69 -16.06 -2.86
N VAL A 549 -16.64 -16.80 -3.95
CA VAL A 549 -17.50 -17.95 -4.20
C VAL A 549 -16.63 -19.13 -4.60
N GLN A 550 -16.87 -20.29 -4.01
CA GLN A 550 -16.23 -21.53 -4.40
C GLN A 550 -17.22 -22.67 -4.45
N SER A 551 -17.23 -23.39 -5.57
CA SER A 551 -18.04 -24.59 -5.77
C SER A 551 -17.23 -25.85 -5.48
N ALA A 552 -17.90 -26.91 -5.00
CA ALA A 552 -17.34 -28.24 -4.88
C ALA A 552 -16.92 -28.84 -6.25
N ALA A 553 -17.47 -28.32 -7.36
CA ALA A 553 -17.07 -28.68 -8.73
C ALA A 553 -15.76 -28.01 -9.19
N GLY A 554 -15.12 -27.20 -8.34
CA GLY A 554 -13.86 -26.49 -8.65
C GLY A 554 -14.05 -25.12 -9.32
N ILE A 555 -15.30 -24.65 -9.57
CA ILE A 555 -15.54 -23.30 -10.07
C ILE A 555 -15.39 -22.32 -8.92
N PHE A 556 -14.71 -21.21 -9.16
CA PHE A 556 -14.54 -20.13 -8.19
C PHE A 556 -14.71 -18.75 -8.83
N ALA A 557 -15.11 -17.79 -8.02
CA ALA A 557 -15.14 -16.38 -8.40
C ALA A 557 -14.75 -15.52 -7.20
N ASN A 558 -13.94 -14.49 -7.43
CA ASN A 558 -13.59 -13.47 -6.46
C ASN A 558 -13.87 -12.10 -7.06
N GLY A 559 -14.36 -11.16 -6.26
CA GLY A 559 -14.66 -9.82 -6.73
C GLY A 559 -14.43 -8.78 -5.64
N ALA A 560 -13.87 -7.64 -6.03
CA ALA A 560 -13.76 -6.42 -5.25
C ALA A 560 -14.44 -5.29 -6.02
N PHE A 561 -15.43 -4.65 -5.41
CA PHE A 561 -16.22 -3.60 -6.03
C PHE A 561 -16.24 -2.37 -5.14
N THR A 562 -16.16 -1.20 -5.75
CA THR A 562 -16.24 0.08 -5.06
C THR A 562 -17.03 1.07 -5.91
N PHE A 563 -17.98 1.73 -5.28
CA PHE A 563 -18.62 2.92 -5.82
C PHE A 563 -18.33 4.07 -4.88
N SER A 564 -17.90 5.20 -5.41
CA SER A 564 -17.56 6.36 -4.62
C SER A 564 -18.07 7.64 -5.25
N HIS A 565 -18.53 8.55 -4.39
CA HIS A 565 -18.94 9.90 -4.74
C HIS A 565 -18.25 10.87 -3.77
N ASN A 566 -17.25 11.56 -4.28
CA ASN A 566 -16.39 12.43 -3.49
C ASN A 566 -16.45 13.84 -4.07
N ILE A 567 -16.96 14.80 -3.31
CA ILE A 567 -17.18 16.17 -3.77
C ILE A 567 -16.56 17.18 -2.80
N TYR A 568 -16.11 18.29 -3.33
CA TYR A 568 -15.84 19.49 -2.54
C TYR A 568 -17.14 20.14 -2.10
N ARG A 569 -17.36 20.30 -0.80
CA ARG A 569 -18.54 20.96 -0.24
C ARG A 569 -18.40 22.47 -0.20
N ASP A 570 -17.19 22.94 0.06
CA ASP A 570 -16.82 24.32 0.16
C ASP A 570 -15.37 24.46 -0.29
N TYR A 571 -15.14 25.07 -1.45
CA TYR A 571 -13.81 25.25 -2.00
C TYR A 571 -13.74 26.54 -2.79
N VAL A 572 -13.56 27.64 -2.07
CA VAL A 572 -13.32 28.97 -2.66
C VAL A 572 -11.89 29.39 -2.33
N VAL A 573 -11.11 29.72 -3.34
CA VAL A 573 -9.70 30.09 -3.18
C VAL A 573 -9.38 31.37 -3.92
N ASP A 574 -8.55 32.23 -3.30
CA ASP A 574 -8.01 33.43 -3.94
C ASP A 574 -7.11 33.03 -5.12
N SER A 575 -7.49 33.44 -6.31
CA SER A 575 -6.76 33.11 -7.53
C SER A 575 -5.33 33.69 -7.53
N ALA A 576 -5.06 34.74 -6.77
CA ALA A 576 -3.71 35.30 -6.64
C ALA A 576 -2.78 34.38 -5.82
N VAL A 577 -3.32 33.57 -4.90
CA VAL A 577 -2.53 32.55 -4.17
C VAL A 577 -2.13 31.42 -5.11
N ILE A 578 -3.03 30.99 -6.00
CA ILE A 578 -2.78 29.91 -6.97
C ILE A 578 -1.84 30.40 -8.10
N PHE A 579 -1.99 31.66 -8.53
CA PHE A 579 -1.22 32.25 -9.62
C PHE A 579 -0.49 33.52 -9.14
N PRO A 580 0.50 33.42 -8.26
CA PRO A 580 1.09 34.58 -7.58
C PRO A 580 1.87 35.51 -8.51
N THR A 581 2.20 35.04 -9.70
CA THR A 581 2.91 35.86 -10.73
C THR A 581 1.99 36.48 -11.76
N ASP A 582 0.68 36.21 -11.72
CA ASP A 582 -0.30 36.74 -12.65
C ASP A 582 -1.10 37.91 -12.02
N PRO A 583 -0.76 39.18 -12.34
CA PRO A 583 -1.44 40.32 -11.74
C PRO A 583 -2.92 40.41 -12.11
N THR A 584 -3.37 39.72 -13.15
CA THR A 584 -4.78 39.70 -13.55
C THR A 584 -5.66 38.86 -12.61
N LYS A 585 -5.05 38.11 -11.72
CA LYS A 585 -5.72 37.23 -10.74
C LYS A 585 -5.95 37.92 -9.39
N VAL A 586 -5.33 39.07 -9.15
CA VAL A 586 -5.50 39.82 -7.90
C VAL A 586 -6.97 40.21 -7.70
N GLY A 587 -7.52 39.94 -6.52
CA GLY A 587 -8.91 40.19 -6.17
C GLY A 587 -9.94 39.30 -6.87
N LYS A 588 -9.50 38.21 -7.52
CA LYS A 588 -10.38 37.21 -8.12
C LYS A 588 -10.37 35.95 -7.31
N PHE A 589 -11.52 35.31 -7.22
CA PHE A 589 -11.69 34.02 -6.51
C PHE A 589 -12.10 32.94 -7.52
N ALA A 590 -11.59 31.73 -7.32
CA ALA A 590 -12.05 30.52 -7.99
C ALA A 590 -12.93 29.74 -7.03
N ASP A 591 -14.11 29.37 -7.47
CA ASP A 591 -15.04 28.53 -6.72
C ASP A 591 -15.14 27.16 -7.40
N TYR A 592 -14.71 26.12 -6.68
CA TYR A 592 -14.74 24.73 -7.10
C TYR A 592 -15.73 23.90 -6.26
N SER A 593 -16.58 24.55 -5.47
CA SER A 593 -17.62 23.90 -4.67
C SER A 593 -18.57 23.11 -5.58
N GLY A 594 -18.88 21.88 -5.18
CA GLY A 594 -19.69 20.94 -5.95
C GLY A 594 -18.91 20.10 -6.98
N ASN A 595 -17.65 20.41 -7.26
CA ASN A 595 -16.81 19.62 -8.14
C ASN A 595 -16.40 18.29 -7.47
N ASP A 596 -16.13 17.27 -8.31
CA ASP A 596 -15.56 16.01 -7.87
C ASP A 596 -14.14 16.20 -7.32
N VAL A 597 -13.81 15.52 -6.24
CA VAL A 597 -12.46 15.49 -5.69
C VAL A 597 -11.53 14.76 -6.67
N VAL A 598 -10.43 15.43 -7.02
CA VAL A 598 -9.50 14.94 -8.05
C VAL A 598 -8.87 13.59 -7.72
N GLY A 599 -8.57 12.82 -8.75
CA GLY A 599 -7.80 11.58 -8.66
C GLY A 599 -8.54 10.38 -8.07
N VAL A 600 -9.84 10.49 -7.83
CA VAL A 600 -10.64 9.40 -7.25
C VAL A 600 -11.66 8.90 -8.28
N PRO A 601 -11.47 7.70 -8.86
CA PRO A 601 -12.47 7.10 -9.74
C PRO A 601 -13.81 6.89 -9.04
N ASN A 602 -14.91 7.12 -9.76
CA ASN A 602 -16.25 6.94 -9.22
C ASN A 602 -16.66 5.47 -9.07
N ALA A 603 -15.97 4.56 -9.75
CA ALA A 603 -16.17 3.12 -9.63
C ALA A 603 -14.86 2.36 -9.81
N LEU A 604 -14.68 1.27 -9.08
CA LEU A 604 -13.63 0.30 -9.27
C LEU A 604 -14.22 -1.09 -9.23
N ALA A 605 -13.74 -1.97 -10.10
CA ALA A 605 -14.06 -3.39 -10.02
C ALA A 605 -12.85 -4.23 -10.42
N ASN A 606 -12.57 -5.23 -9.60
CA ASN A 606 -11.64 -6.29 -9.92
C ASN A 606 -12.36 -7.61 -9.70
N MET A 607 -12.50 -8.41 -10.73
CA MET A 607 -13.22 -9.67 -10.67
C MET A 607 -12.37 -10.76 -11.32
N GLU A 608 -12.27 -11.90 -10.67
CA GLU A 608 -11.69 -13.12 -11.21
C GLU A 608 -12.74 -14.23 -11.20
N ILE A 609 -12.86 -14.95 -12.31
CA ILE A 609 -13.64 -16.16 -12.40
C ILE A 609 -12.78 -17.27 -13.01
N GLY A 610 -12.86 -18.46 -12.46
CA GLY A 610 -12.06 -19.57 -12.95
C GLY A 610 -12.56 -20.93 -12.52
N THR A 611 -11.82 -21.93 -12.94
CA THR A 611 -12.13 -23.34 -12.63
C THR A 611 -10.84 -24.13 -12.39
N GLU A 612 -10.93 -25.12 -11.53
CA GLU A 612 -9.95 -26.20 -11.44
C GLU A 612 -10.11 -27.13 -12.64
N VAL A 613 -9.00 -27.49 -13.26
CA VAL A 613 -9.05 -28.40 -14.43
C VAL A 613 -9.45 -29.80 -14.00
N PRO A 614 -10.52 -30.40 -14.57
CA PRO A 614 -10.95 -31.76 -14.23
C PRO A 614 -9.81 -32.77 -14.40
N GLY A 615 -9.57 -33.57 -13.37
CA GLY A 615 -8.45 -34.54 -13.34
C GLY A 615 -7.12 -33.95 -12.84
N TYR A 616 -6.95 -32.65 -12.85
CA TYR A 616 -5.73 -31.93 -12.39
C TYR A 616 -6.09 -30.74 -11.49
N ARG A 617 -6.70 -31.01 -10.34
CA ARG A 617 -7.23 -29.96 -9.45
C ARG A 617 -6.19 -28.94 -8.97
N ALA A 618 -4.91 -29.27 -9.02
CA ALA A 618 -3.84 -28.31 -8.77
C ALA A 618 -3.74 -27.23 -9.84
N LEU A 619 -4.17 -27.51 -11.08
CA LEU A 619 -4.17 -26.57 -12.20
C LEU A 619 -5.48 -25.79 -12.22
N ARG A 620 -5.39 -24.47 -12.22
CA ARG A 620 -6.50 -23.54 -12.37
C ARG A 620 -6.36 -22.71 -13.65
N VAL A 621 -7.46 -22.42 -14.27
CA VAL A 621 -7.56 -21.43 -15.36
C VAL A 621 -8.56 -20.37 -14.94
N LYS A 622 -8.16 -19.10 -15.06
CA LYS A 622 -9.00 -17.98 -14.66
C LYS A 622 -8.93 -16.81 -15.64
N ALA A 623 -10.05 -16.10 -15.76
CA ALA A 623 -10.15 -14.81 -16.41
C ALA A 623 -10.35 -13.74 -15.34
N GLY A 624 -9.60 -12.65 -15.45
CA GLY A 624 -9.69 -11.46 -14.61
C GLY A 624 -10.23 -10.29 -15.41
N VAL A 625 -11.09 -9.48 -14.79
CA VAL A 625 -11.59 -8.20 -15.34
C VAL A 625 -11.22 -7.11 -14.36
N GLU A 626 -10.53 -6.08 -14.84
CA GLU A 626 -10.17 -4.90 -14.08
C GLU A 626 -10.81 -3.67 -14.71
N HIS A 627 -11.57 -2.92 -13.91
CA HIS A 627 -12.26 -1.71 -14.34
C HIS A 627 -11.94 -0.55 -13.42
N SER A 628 -11.62 0.59 -14.02
CA SER A 628 -11.53 1.90 -13.34
C SER A 628 -12.49 2.86 -14.02
N GLY A 629 -13.38 3.46 -13.24
CA GLY A 629 -14.30 4.50 -13.68
C GLY A 629 -13.58 5.80 -14.02
N LYS A 630 -14.30 6.73 -14.60
CA LYS A 630 -13.78 8.07 -14.89
C LYS A 630 -13.47 8.85 -13.61
N TYR A 631 -12.53 9.78 -13.72
CA TYR A 631 -12.22 10.78 -12.69
C TYR A 631 -11.65 12.05 -13.31
N PHE A 632 -11.44 13.09 -12.52
CA PHE A 632 -10.81 14.32 -12.97
C PHE A 632 -9.40 14.46 -12.42
N ALA A 633 -8.52 15.07 -13.21
CA ALA A 633 -7.15 15.34 -12.85
C ALA A 633 -6.92 16.78 -12.34
N ASP A 634 -7.90 17.67 -12.46
CA ASP A 634 -7.83 19.05 -11.99
C ASP A 634 -9.06 19.45 -11.16
N ASP A 635 -8.89 20.36 -10.18
CA ASP A 635 -9.96 20.79 -9.28
C ASP A 635 -11.10 21.51 -10.01
N ALA A 636 -10.85 22.07 -11.20
CA ALA A 636 -11.87 22.67 -12.05
C ALA A 636 -12.72 21.63 -12.82
N ASN A 637 -12.39 20.34 -12.71
CA ASN A 637 -13.02 19.23 -13.42
C ASN A 637 -13.04 19.39 -14.96
N ARG A 638 -11.98 19.96 -15.52
CA ARG A 638 -11.81 20.17 -16.96
C ARG A 638 -10.96 19.09 -17.61
N VAL A 639 -10.00 18.53 -16.87
CA VAL A 639 -9.10 17.48 -17.34
C VAL A 639 -9.67 16.11 -16.92
N GLY A 640 -10.49 15.54 -17.78
CA GLY A 640 -11.11 14.23 -17.55
C GLY A 640 -10.15 13.08 -17.87
N VAL A 641 -10.10 12.08 -17.00
CA VAL A 641 -9.43 10.81 -17.25
C VAL A 641 -10.50 9.77 -17.58
N PRO A 642 -10.46 9.17 -18.78
CA PRO A 642 -11.50 8.25 -19.23
C PRO A 642 -11.48 6.93 -18.42
N SER A 643 -12.64 6.29 -18.34
CA SER A 643 -12.74 4.94 -17.77
C SER A 643 -12.10 3.90 -18.67
N PHE A 644 -11.59 2.84 -18.05
CA PHE A 644 -11.11 1.68 -18.81
C PHE A 644 -11.59 0.35 -18.21
N THR A 645 -11.56 -0.67 -19.04
CA THR A 645 -11.75 -2.06 -18.64
C THR A 645 -10.74 -2.89 -19.40
N ILE A 646 -9.96 -3.71 -18.69
CA ILE A 646 -9.03 -4.67 -19.28
C ILE A 646 -9.35 -6.08 -18.82
N VAL A 647 -8.96 -7.06 -19.61
CA VAL A 647 -9.16 -8.48 -19.35
C VAL A 647 -7.80 -9.18 -19.28
N ASN A 648 -7.64 -10.01 -18.27
CA ASN A 648 -6.42 -10.80 -18.03
C ASN A 648 -6.79 -12.30 -18.07
N LEU A 649 -5.89 -13.15 -18.56
CA LEU A 649 -6.04 -14.60 -18.55
C LEU A 649 -4.85 -15.22 -17.82
N THR A 650 -5.12 -16.18 -16.92
CA THR A 650 -4.05 -16.86 -16.16
C THR A 650 -4.35 -18.34 -16.04
N ALA A 651 -3.33 -19.16 -16.29
CA ALA A 651 -3.28 -20.55 -15.89
C ALA A 651 -2.24 -20.71 -14.79
N GLU A 652 -2.60 -21.29 -13.65
CA GLU A 652 -1.73 -21.36 -12.47
C GLU A 652 -1.79 -22.72 -11.77
N LEU A 653 -0.69 -23.12 -11.19
CA LEU A 653 -0.65 -24.19 -10.19
C LEU A 653 -0.95 -23.58 -8.82
N ARG A 654 -2.19 -23.70 -8.37
CA ARG A 654 -2.63 -23.17 -7.07
C ARG A 654 -1.83 -23.78 -5.92
N ASP A 655 -1.75 -25.10 -5.91
CA ASP A 655 -1.00 -25.87 -4.94
C ASP A 655 0.21 -26.46 -5.67
N PRO A 656 1.44 -26.23 -5.18
CA PRO A 656 2.62 -26.79 -5.81
C PRO A 656 2.54 -28.31 -5.90
N ILE A 657 2.87 -28.86 -7.06
CA ILE A 657 2.87 -30.29 -7.31
C ILE A 657 4.14 -30.90 -6.72
N VAL A 658 4.00 -31.93 -5.89
CA VAL A 658 5.15 -32.67 -5.36
C VAL A 658 5.64 -33.65 -6.45
N VAL A 659 6.87 -33.45 -6.86
CA VAL A 659 7.56 -34.30 -7.83
C VAL A 659 8.63 -35.19 -7.14
N PHE A 660 9.69 -35.49 -7.80
CA PHE A 660 10.75 -36.38 -7.29
C PHE A 660 11.37 -35.87 -5.96
N ARG A 661 11.53 -36.80 -4.96
CA ARG A 661 12.15 -36.53 -3.64
C ARG A 661 11.55 -35.37 -2.84
N GLY A 662 10.25 -35.11 -3.01
CA GLY A 662 9.55 -34.10 -2.21
C GLY A 662 9.71 -32.67 -2.76
N VAL A 663 10.38 -32.49 -3.89
CA VAL A 663 10.46 -31.17 -4.56
C VAL A 663 9.06 -30.73 -4.99
N ARG A 664 8.68 -29.53 -4.59
CA ARG A 664 7.40 -28.89 -4.92
C ARG A 664 7.62 -27.98 -6.13
N VAL A 665 6.81 -28.13 -7.16
CA VAL A 665 6.84 -27.30 -8.39
C VAL A 665 5.56 -26.50 -8.45
N GLY A 666 5.69 -25.18 -8.55
CA GLY A 666 4.60 -24.24 -8.74
C GLY A 666 4.87 -23.30 -9.92
N GLY A 667 3.91 -22.47 -10.25
CA GLY A 667 4.06 -21.43 -11.25
C GLY A 667 2.77 -21.03 -11.93
N PHE A 668 2.87 -20.08 -12.84
CA PHE A 668 1.74 -19.61 -13.65
C PHE A 668 2.21 -19.11 -15.03
N VAL A 669 1.25 -19.06 -15.94
CA VAL A 669 1.34 -18.34 -17.22
C VAL A 669 0.19 -17.35 -17.24
N SER A 670 0.47 -16.08 -17.48
CA SER A 670 -0.53 -15.02 -17.48
C SER A 670 -0.36 -14.11 -18.69
N VAL A 671 -1.47 -13.72 -19.30
CA VAL A 671 -1.53 -12.65 -20.30
C VAL A 671 -2.33 -11.51 -19.70
N LYS A 672 -1.66 -10.40 -19.44
CA LYS A 672 -2.30 -9.14 -19.04
C LYS A 672 -2.83 -8.40 -20.26
N ASN A 673 -3.96 -7.67 -20.07
CA ASN A 673 -4.58 -6.87 -21.11
C ASN A 673 -4.69 -7.63 -22.46
N VAL A 674 -5.35 -8.77 -22.45
CA VAL A 674 -5.43 -9.71 -23.60
C VAL A 674 -5.88 -9.02 -24.90
N THR A 675 -6.74 -8.02 -24.77
CA THR A 675 -7.29 -7.27 -25.91
C THR A 675 -6.36 -6.18 -26.42
N ASP A 676 -5.20 -5.99 -25.79
CA ASP A 676 -4.25 -4.92 -26.09
C ASP A 676 -4.86 -3.52 -26.11
N LYS A 677 -5.78 -3.29 -25.18
CA LYS A 677 -6.48 -2.02 -25.08
C LYS A 677 -5.53 -0.91 -24.64
N GLN A 678 -5.48 0.17 -25.41
CA GLN A 678 -4.84 1.41 -24.99
C GLN A 678 -5.72 2.14 -23.98
N TYR A 679 -5.16 2.58 -22.85
CA TYR A 679 -5.86 3.26 -21.79
C TYR A 679 -4.92 4.15 -20.96
N ILE A 680 -5.49 5.08 -20.22
CA ILE A 680 -4.75 5.90 -19.25
C ILE A 680 -4.77 5.15 -17.92
N GLY A 681 -3.62 4.69 -17.47
CA GLY A 681 -3.46 3.94 -16.21
C GLY A 681 -3.47 4.83 -14.99
N SER A 682 -2.88 6.02 -15.08
CA SER A 682 -2.90 7.04 -14.03
C SER A 682 -2.80 8.45 -14.62
N ALA A 683 -2.94 9.48 -13.78
CA ALA A 683 -2.78 10.85 -14.20
C ALA A 683 -2.13 11.72 -13.11
N PHE A 684 -1.37 12.71 -13.54
CA PHE A 684 -0.89 13.80 -12.69
C PHE A 684 -2.04 14.70 -12.31
N LEU A 685 -2.15 15.05 -11.04
CA LEU A 685 -3.22 15.90 -10.54
C LEU A 685 -2.80 17.37 -10.55
N ASN A 686 -3.73 18.26 -10.95
CA ASN A 686 -3.49 19.67 -11.21
C ASN A 686 -2.24 19.89 -12.07
N PRO A 687 -2.22 19.32 -13.30
CA PRO A 687 -1.03 19.21 -14.13
C PRO A 687 -0.54 20.57 -14.62
N ASP A 688 0.75 20.62 -14.96
CA ASP A 688 1.33 21.74 -15.71
C ASP A 688 0.75 21.79 -17.14
N LEU A 689 0.70 22.98 -17.70
CA LEU A 689 0.33 23.18 -19.11
C LEU A 689 1.60 23.20 -19.98
N VAL A 690 1.61 22.41 -21.03
CA VAL A 690 2.66 22.39 -22.05
C VAL A 690 2.04 22.83 -23.37
N GLY A 691 2.47 23.97 -23.92
CA GLY A 691 1.83 24.53 -25.10
C GLY A 691 0.33 24.84 -24.93
N GLY A 692 -0.11 25.12 -23.70
CA GLY A 692 -1.52 25.37 -23.37
C GLY A 692 -2.35 24.10 -23.10
N ALA A 693 -1.80 22.89 -23.32
CA ALA A 693 -2.46 21.62 -23.06
C ALA A 693 -1.99 21.00 -21.72
N PRO A 694 -2.88 20.34 -20.93
CA PRO A 694 -2.51 19.71 -19.69
C PRO A 694 -1.60 18.48 -19.95
N SER A 695 -0.42 18.46 -19.31
CA SER A 695 0.49 17.32 -19.31
C SER A 695 0.15 16.44 -18.12
N ALA A 696 -0.86 15.58 -18.29
CA ALA A 696 -1.48 14.84 -17.19
C ALA A 696 -1.38 13.33 -17.34
N PHE A 697 -1.35 12.79 -18.56
CA PHE A 697 -1.71 11.39 -18.80
C PHE A 697 -0.52 10.46 -18.76
N GLU A 698 -0.71 9.32 -18.08
CA GLU A 698 0.23 8.21 -18.01
C GLU A 698 -0.42 6.98 -18.64
N PRO A 699 0.01 6.56 -19.86
CA PRO A 699 -0.51 5.38 -20.52
C PRO A 699 -0.36 4.11 -19.68
N GLY A 700 -1.37 3.25 -19.71
CA GLY A 700 -1.39 1.98 -18.98
C GLY A 700 -0.59 0.88 -19.70
N THR A 701 -0.44 -0.25 -19.01
CA THR A 701 0.33 -1.40 -19.49
C THR A 701 -0.32 -2.00 -20.75
N PRO A 702 0.41 -2.18 -21.88
CA PRO A 702 -0.06 -2.90 -23.05
C PRO A 702 -0.24 -4.39 -22.74
N ARG A 703 -0.65 -5.19 -23.74
CA ARG A 703 -0.66 -6.65 -23.58
C ARG A 703 0.73 -7.16 -23.22
N ALA A 704 0.80 -8.04 -22.21
CA ALA A 704 2.06 -8.62 -21.76
C ALA A 704 1.89 -10.08 -21.31
N LEU A 705 2.72 -10.97 -21.85
CA LEU A 705 2.86 -12.35 -21.42
C LEU A 705 3.86 -12.43 -20.26
N ILE A 706 3.47 -13.13 -19.18
CA ILE A 706 4.28 -13.33 -17.98
C ILE A 706 4.27 -14.81 -17.63
N VAL A 707 5.42 -15.39 -17.34
CA VAL A 707 5.59 -16.79 -16.96
C VAL A 707 6.36 -16.86 -15.64
N SER A 708 5.88 -17.69 -14.74
CA SER A 708 6.50 -17.95 -13.44
C SER A 708 6.73 -19.44 -13.24
N VAL A 709 7.88 -19.79 -12.69
CA VAL A 709 8.19 -21.13 -12.19
C VAL A 709 8.76 -21.01 -10.80
N SER A 710 8.28 -21.84 -9.86
CA SER A 710 8.84 -21.96 -8.52
C SER A 710 9.19 -23.39 -8.17
N LEU A 711 10.29 -23.57 -7.42
CA LEU A 711 10.78 -24.83 -6.92
C LEU A 711 10.97 -24.69 -5.41
N GLY A 712 10.41 -25.63 -4.63
CA GLY A 712 10.50 -25.64 -3.15
C GLY A 712 10.86 -27.01 -2.60
N ILE A 713 11.59 -27.05 -1.49
CA ILE A 713 11.95 -28.28 -0.73
C ILE A 713 11.63 -28.15 0.74
#